data_2f2d9c113176239665048428750f33d2
#
_entry.id   2f2d9c113176239665048428750f33d2
#
_cell.length_a   1.000
_cell.length_b   1.000
_cell.length_c   1.000
_cell.angle_alpha   90.00
_cell.angle_beta   90.00
_cell.angle_gamma   90.00
#
_symmetry.space_group_name_H-M   'P 1'
#
loop_
_entity.id
_entity.type
_entity.pdbx_description
1 polymer ?
#
loop_
_entity_poly.entity_id
_entity_poly.type
_entity_poly.pdbx_seq_one_letter_code
_entity_poly.pdbx_strand_id
1 'polypeptide(L)'
;MRWEVRTMRSGTSLFNGTIFKKTVLRYWPVWGAYSVIWLLVLPLQGLMMLQLEAQARPGLTGGYMQTFAQQVGDLIQLSLALAVFFGALCAMAVCSHLYNPRSANFFGSLPVKREGLFLTHYLAGLAFLLVPNLAVFLLTLLIEAIGGAVFLPGLGFWLAVTCGECLFFYTMAVFCGMFTGHILALPAFYGIFNVLAYGVYFLVETVFRKFYYGFTGFSSASSGVVAWLTPIVRLGRRTAMDLWVTEDGFRMYGLEKMAVYAAAAVVLAAGSFFLYRARRLESAGDVVSVKCMRPVFQYGVAFCAGLALGIFTTAFLNGEEPTLMVSILVWAAIGWFVARMLLEKSFRVFRHWKGAAVTAGVFALLFLVVGLDLTGFESRVPTADQVESVELEGFRLCHLGDGGDNFTVEEDSPELVDYAILLHQAAVDQRDGGPAGDTVSTTLRVTYHLKNGGELARWYVNFWVEPNEADREGTSAWAIQQMYDDRELYWKGYGFAEAERLLSEEGWRLQEAAYENDGHDEGVDQTLYYGGADARALYEAVKEDFQAGRIGVRRVEDWQNSRYTQNHLRFSFAAVDQPGMGIYIRVQDTASSTLAVLERLEQEQAWTASSDTPPLQTEYVGPQGEARPAPTDVPATVVDAVPTQEPAPTAEPVTG
;
A
#
# COMPACT_ATOMS: atom_id res chain seq x y z
N MET A 1 17.89 72.17 -28.02
CA MET A 1 17.76 70.69 -28.10
C MET A 1 16.98 70.24 -26.89
N ARG A 2 15.67 70.01 -26.99
CA ARG A 2 14.83 69.46 -25.95
C ARG A 2 14.89 67.92 -26.10
N TRP A 3 15.51 67.23 -25.13
CA TRP A 3 15.43 65.81 -25.02
C TRP A 3 14.03 65.44 -24.47
N GLU A 4 13.16 64.92 -25.30
CA GLU A 4 11.93 64.25 -24.87
C GLU A 4 12.33 62.94 -24.13
N VAL A 5 12.25 63.02 -22.84
CA VAL A 5 12.26 61.80 -21.99
C VAL A 5 10.98 61.05 -22.30
N ARG A 6 11.02 60.14 -23.27
CA ARG A 6 9.99 59.12 -23.46
C ARG A 6 9.92 58.30 -22.16
N THR A 7 8.98 58.66 -21.30
CA THR A 7 8.58 57.83 -20.18
C THR A 7 8.09 56.52 -20.76
N MET A 8 8.97 55.51 -20.76
CA MET A 8 8.56 54.13 -21.02
C MET A 8 7.52 53.76 -19.96
N ARG A 9 6.24 53.79 -20.34
CA ARG A 9 5.19 53.15 -19.58
C ARG A 9 5.58 51.70 -19.45
N SER A 10 6.03 51.29 -18.26
CA SER A 10 6.30 49.87 -17.96
C SER A 10 5.01 49.11 -18.25
N GLY A 11 5.03 48.26 -19.25
CA GLY A 11 3.88 47.46 -19.62
C GLY A 11 3.34 46.73 -18.40
N THR A 12 2.06 46.89 -18.14
CA THR A 12 1.33 46.25 -17.03
C THR A 12 1.13 44.73 -17.24
N SER A 13 1.89 44.13 -18.15
CA SER A 13 1.80 42.71 -18.49
C SER A 13 2.23 41.83 -17.30
N LEU A 14 1.34 40.91 -16.91
CA LEU A 14 1.60 39.86 -15.93
C LEU A 14 2.50 38.75 -16.49
N PHE A 15 2.84 38.77 -17.77
CA PHE A 15 3.70 37.77 -18.44
C PHE A 15 4.79 38.47 -19.25
N ASN A 16 6.04 37.98 -19.12
CA ASN A 16 7.18 38.49 -19.87
C ASN A 16 7.79 37.38 -20.75
N GLY A 17 7.50 37.43 -22.05
CA GLY A 17 7.96 36.42 -23.03
C GLY A 17 9.49 36.35 -23.18
N THR A 18 10.21 37.46 -22.95
CA THR A 18 11.68 37.45 -23.03
C THR A 18 12.28 36.67 -21.85
N ILE A 19 11.79 36.87 -20.65
CA ILE A 19 12.22 36.13 -19.46
C ILE A 19 11.83 34.65 -19.62
N PHE A 20 10.63 34.35 -20.07
CA PHE A 20 10.17 33.00 -20.35
C PHE A 20 11.12 32.27 -21.32
N LYS A 21 11.37 32.83 -22.50
CA LYS A 21 12.25 32.23 -23.50
C LYS A 21 13.68 32.00 -22.97
N LYS A 22 14.25 32.98 -22.26
CA LYS A 22 15.57 32.84 -21.64
C LYS A 22 15.59 31.75 -20.56
N THR A 23 14.55 31.61 -19.76
CA THR A 23 14.44 30.56 -18.74
C THR A 23 14.38 29.18 -19.39
N VAL A 24 13.53 29.00 -20.42
CA VAL A 24 13.42 27.73 -21.15
C VAL A 24 14.77 27.33 -21.78
N LEU A 25 15.45 28.26 -22.45
CA LEU A 25 16.73 27.98 -23.08
C LEU A 25 17.85 27.71 -22.05
N ARG A 26 17.82 28.37 -20.89
CA ARG A 26 18.83 28.16 -19.84
C ARG A 26 18.76 26.79 -19.22
N TYR A 27 17.55 26.27 -18.97
CA TYR A 27 17.32 25.01 -18.26
C TYR A 27 16.96 23.85 -19.21
N TRP A 28 17.39 23.92 -20.47
CA TRP A 28 17.15 22.87 -21.46
C TRP A 28 17.63 21.47 -21.02
N PRO A 29 18.71 21.29 -20.23
CA PRO A 29 19.11 19.94 -19.84
C PRO A 29 18.06 19.24 -18.96
N VAL A 30 17.29 20.00 -18.16
CA VAL A 30 16.27 19.45 -17.27
C VAL A 30 15.06 18.93 -18.08
N TRP A 31 14.46 19.80 -18.91
CA TRP A 31 13.31 19.38 -19.70
C TRP A 31 13.71 18.48 -20.89
N GLY A 32 14.94 18.61 -21.38
CA GLY A 32 15.49 17.73 -22.41
C GLY A 32 15.65 16.29 -21.90
N ALA A 33 16.22 16.10 -20.70
CA ALA A 33 16.34 14.78 -20.09
C ALA A 33 14.95 14.14 -19.86
N TYR A 34 13.99 14.89 -19.33
CA TYR A 34 12.61 14.45 -19.18
C TYR A 34 11.98 14.01 -20.52
N SER A 35 12.17 14.84 -21.56
CA SER A 35 11.67 14.55 -22.90
C SER A 35 12.27 13.27 -23.49
N VAL A 36 13.60 13.07 -23.34
CA VAL A 36 14.29 11.89 -23.87
C VAL A 36 13.77 10.62 -23.21
N ILE A 37 13.55 10.63 -21.88
CA ILE A 37 13.00 9.46 -21.17
C ILE A 37 11.64 9.10 -21.78
N TRP A 38 10.73 10.05 -21.90
CA TRP A 38 9.41 9.76 -22.44
C TRP A 38 9.40 9.36 -23.92
N LEU A 39 10.31 9.95 -24.73
CA LEU A 39 10.49 9.57 -26.15
C LEU A 39 10.97 8.13 -26.29
N LEU A 40 11.81 7.66 -25.36
CA LEU A 40 12.30 6.28 -25.37
C LEU A 40 11.28 5.29 -24.80
N VAL A 41 10.42 5.71 -23.90
CA VAL A 41 9.44 4.80 -23.27
C VAL A 41 8.19 4.66 -24.14
N LEU A 42 7.38 5.69 -24.27
CA LEU A 42 6.05 5.56 -24.85
C LEU A 42 6.05 5.34 -26.38
N PRO A 43 6.72 6.17 -27.22
CA PRO A 43 6.74 5.96 -28.66
C PRO A 43 7.46 4.67 -29.09
N LEU A 44 8.56 4.30 -28.40
CA LEU A 44 9.30 3.08 -28.72
C LEU A 44 8.48 1.83 -28.36
N GLN A 45 7.82 1.85 -27.23
CA GLN A 45 6.91 0.77 -26.81
C GLN A 45 5.75 0.61 -27.79
N GLY A 46 5.12 1.71 -28.24
CA GLY A 46 4.11 1.69 -29.27
C GLY A 46 4.60 1.06 -30.58
N LEU A 47 5.80 1.40 -31.03
CA LEU A 47 6.42 0.77 -32.22
C LEU A 47 6.65 -0.73 -32.02
N MET A 48 7.17 -1.15 -30.87
CA MET A 48 7.42 -2.57 -30.58
C MET A 48 6.12 -3.37 -30.56
N MET A 49 5.05 -2.83 -29.97
CA MET A 49 3.74 -3.48 -29.95
C MET A 49 3.14 -3.63 -31.34
N LEU A 50 3.18 -2.57 -32.15
CA LEU A 50 2.71 -2.64 -33.53
C LEU A 50 3.48 -3.66 -34.38
N GLN A 51 4.78 -3.84 -34.14
CA GLN A 51 5.58 -4.86 -34.82
C GLN A 51 5.18 -6.28 -34.38
N LEU A 52 4.91 -6.49 -33.08
CA LEU A 52 4.45 -7.77 -32.56
C LEU A 52 3.06 -8.12 -33.11
N GLU A 53 2.16 -7.16 -33.19
CA GLU A 53 0.82 -7.36 -33.76
C GLU A 53 0.86 -7.65 -35.26
N ALA A 54 1.77 -7.00 -36.00
CA ALA A 54 1.97 -7.27 -37.42
C ALA A 54 2.54 -8.69 -37.69
N GLN A 55 3.23 -9.29 -36.72
CA GLN A 55 3.73 -10.67 -36.78
C GLN A 55 2.71 -11.70 -36.28
N ALA A 56 1.74 -11.29 -35.46
CA ALA A 56 0.63 -12.10 -35.02
C ALA A 56 -0.40 -12.24 -36.17
N ARG A 57 -1.10 -13.39 -36.21
CA ARG A 57 -2.06 -13.68 -37.29
C ARG A 57 -3.14 -12.60 -37.42
N PRO A 58 -3.54 -12.19 -38.66
CA PRO A 58 -4.59 -11.21 -38.88
C PRO A 58 -5.93 -11.64 -38.26
N GLY A 59 -6.44 -10.86 -37.36
CA GLY A 59 -7.74 -11.09 -36.68
C GLY A 59 -7.78 -10.74 -35.21
N LEU A 60 -6.65 -10.37 -34.60
CA LEU A 60 -6.52 -10.04 -33.17
C LEU A 60 -6.38 -8.53 -32.95
N THR A 61 -7.23 -7.71 -33.59
CA THR A 61 -7.27 -6.25 -33.35
C THR A 61 -7.60 -5.88 -31.88
N GLY A 62 -8.14 -6.82 -31.10
CA GLY A 62 -8.29 -6.68 -29.64
C GLY A 62 -6.98 -6.71 -28.86
N GLY A 63 -5.92 -7.36 -29.39
CA GLY A 63 -4.66 -7.58 -28.67
C GLY A 63 -3.91 -6.29 -28.33
N TYR A 64 -3.81 -5.32 -29.26
CA TYR A 64 -3.10 -4.06 -29.02
C TYR A 64 -3.73 -3.24 -27.89
N MET A 65 -5.05 -3.04 -27.94
CA MET A 65 -5.77 -2.26 -26.94
C MET A 65 -5.67 -2.88 -25.55
N GLN A 66 -5.79 -4.20 -25.47
CA GLN A 66 -5.73 -4.93 -24.21
C GLN A 66 -4.31 -4.93 -23.63
N THR A 67 -3.29 -5.15 -24.48
CA THR A 67 -1.89 -5.09 -24.07
C THR A 67 -1.50 -3.68 -23.62
N PHE A 68 -1.94 -2.63 -24.31
CA PHE A 68 -1.72 -1.25 -23.91
C PHE A 68 -2.40 -0.93 -22.58
N ALA A 69 -3.65 -1.36 -22.39
CA ALA A 69 -4.36 -1.17 -21.13
C ALA A 69 -3.67 -1.85 -19.94
N GLN A 70 -3.16 -3.07 -20.12
CA GLN A 70 -2.38 -3.76 -19.09
C GLN A 70 -1.07 -3.02 -18.73
N GLN A 71 -0.44 -2.39 -19.71
CA GLN A 71 0.83 -1.69 -19.51
C GLN A 71 0.63 -0.23 -19.04
N VAL A 72 -0.55 0.34 -19.23
CA VAL A 72 -0.80 1.73 -18.83
C VAL A 72 -0.61 1.95 -17.33
N GLY A 73 -0.92 0.95 -16.50
CA GLY A 73 -0.66 0.97 -15.08
C GLY A 73 0.82 1.17 -14.74
N ASP A 74 1.72 0.44 -15.42
CA ASP A 74 3.17 0.57 -15.23
C ASP A 74 3.70 1.92 -15.75
N LEU A 75 3.16 2.40 -16.86
CA LEU A 75 3.47 3.74 -17.40
C LEU A 75 3.06 4.86 -16.45
N ILE A 76 1.94 4.72 -15.74
CA ILE A 76 1.47 5.67 -14.74
C ILE A 76 2.36 5.63 -13.50
N GLN A 77 2.82 4.46 -13.05
CA GLN A 77 3.78 4.38 -11.94
C GLN A 77 5.12 5.05 -12.30
N LEU A 78 5.59 4.86 -13.52
CA LEU A 78 6.77 5.57 -14.02
C LEU A 78 6.51 7.08 -14.09
N SER A 79 5.33 7.51 -14.57
CA SER A 79 4.97 8.94 -14.66
C SER A 79 4.97 9.60 -13.30
N LEU A 80 4.44 8.94 -12.27
CA LEU A 80 4.48 9.41 -10.89
C LEU A 80 5.92 9.63 -10.41
N ALA A 81 6.80 8.65 -10.62
CA ALA A 81 8.20 8.77 -10.24
C ALA A 81 8.90 9.94 -10.96
N LEU A 82 8.67 10.08 -12.26
CA LEU A 82 9.20 11.18 -13.05
C LEU A 82 8.61 12.53 -12.65
N ALA A 83 7.31 12.62 -12.38
CA ALA A 83 6.65 13.85 -11.95
C ALA A 83 7.18 14.31 -10.58
N VAL A 84 7.38 13.39 -9.63
CA VAL A 84 7.98 13.67 -8.33
C VAL A 84 9.41 14.19 -8.48
N PHE A 85 10.25 13.49 -9.24
CA PHE A 85 11.67 13.85 -9.40
C PHE A 85 11.85 15.12 -10.23
N PHE A 86 11.30 15.16 -11.44
CA PHE A 86 11.45 16.31 -12.33
C PHE A 86 10.65 17.53 -11.86
N GLY A 87 9.54 17.33 -11.15
CA GLY A 87 8.81 18.40 -10.48
C GLY A 87 9.70 19.17 -9.52
N ALA A 88 10.47 18.46 -8.68
CA ALA A 88 11.45 19.06 -7.78
C ALA A 88 12.59 19.78 -8.56
N LEU A 89 13.17 19.12 -9.57
CA LEU A 89 14.25 19.72 -10.38
C LEU A 89 13.79 20.98 -11.11
N CYS A 90 12.60 20.97 -11.73
CA CYS A 90 12.03 22.13 -12.39
C CYS A 90 11.77 23.27 -11.39
N ALA A 91 11.24 22.96 -10.20
CA ALA A 91 11.05 23.96 -9.15
C ALA A 91 12.39 24.54 -8.67
N MET A 92 13.42 23.71 -8.47
CA MET A 92 14.78 24.18 -8.13
C MET A 92 15.34 25.10 -9.23
N ALA A 93 15.14 24.75 -10.50
CA ALA A 93 15.60 25.55 -11.63
C ALA A 93 14.95 26.94 -11.63
N VAL A 94 13.61 26.99 -11.59
CA VAL A 94 12.87 28.27 -11.69
C VAL A 94 12.97 29.11 -10.42
N CYS A 95 13.09 28.50 -9.23
CA CYS A 95 13.24 29.20 -7.95
C CYS A 95 14.70 29.57 -7.61
N SER A 96 15.68 29.09 -8.40
CA SER A 96 17.11 29.28 -8.11
C SER A 96 17.51 30.75 -7.90
N HIS A 97 16.84 31.68 -8.57
CA HIS A 97 17.08 33.12 -8.44
C HIS A 97 16.73 33.68 -7.05
N LEU A 98 15.90 32.98 -6.26
CA LEU A 98 15.47 33.40 -4.91
C LEU A 98 16.48 33.02 -3.82
N TYR A 99 17.41 32.10 -4.09
CA TYR A 99 18.29 31.51 -3.09
C TYR A 99 19.68 32.13 -3.03
N ASN A 100 20.06 32.84 -4.09
CA ASN A 100 21.34 33.56 -4.15
C ASN A 100 21.07 35.08 -3.99
N PRO A 101 21.66 35.75 -2.97
CA PRO A 101 21.45 37.18 -2.75
C PRO A 101 21.76 38.05 -3.96
N ARG A 102 22.82 37.72 -4.74
CA ARG A 102 23.18 38.45 -5.96
C ARG A 102 22.10 38.36 -7.03
N SER A 103 21.58 37.15 -7.26
CA SER A 103 20.51 36.92 -8.23
C SER A 103 19.18 37.55 -7.78
N ALA A 104 18.83 37.42 -6.49
CA ALA A 104 17.61 37.98 -5.93
C ALA A 104 17.59 39.51 -6.08
N ASN A 105 18.72 40.19 -5.79
CA ASN A 105 18.86 41.63 -5.97
C ASN A 105 18.80 42.04 -7.44
N PHE A 106 19.44 41.28 -8.34
CA PHE A 106 19.38 41.54 -9.79
C PHE A 106 17.95 41.44 -10.32
N PHE A 107 17.23 40.33 -10.02
CA PHE A 107 15.86 40.20 -10.49
C PHE A 107 14.90 41.18 -9.80
N GLY A 108 15.20 41.60 -8.54
CA GLY A 108 14.45 42.63 -7.84
C GLY A 108 14.61 44.04 -8.40
N SER A 109 15.72 44.33 -9.12
CA SER A 109 15.98 45.61 -9.77
C SER A 109 15.42 45.75 -11.19
N LEU A 110 14.88 44.63 -11.76
CA LEU A 110 14.29 44.69 -13.09
C LEU A 110 12.99 45.51 -13.08
N PRO A 111 12.67 46.25 -14.15
CA PRO A 111 11.44 47.03 -14.28
C PRO A 111 10.23 46.16 -14.62
N VAL A 112 10.05 45.07 -13.83
CA VAL A 112 8.96 44.10 -13.97
C VAL A 112 8.26 43.95 -12.62
N LYS A 113 6.93 43.87 -12.61
CA LYS A 113 6.19 43.61 -11.39
C LYS A 113 6.57 42.24 -10.79
N ARG A 114 6.66 42.14 -9.49
CA ARG A 114 7.00 40.89 -8.78
C ARG A 114 6.05 39.75 -9.13
N GLU A 115 4.76 40.07 -9.25
CA GLU A 115 3.73 39.11 -9.65
C GLU A 115 3.97 38.55 -11.07
N GLY A 116 4.35 39.42 -12.00
CA GLY A 116 4.66 39.03 -13.38
C GLY A 116 5.94 38.17 -13.48
N LEU A 117 6.92 38.46 -12.63
CA LEU A 117 8.15 37.66 -12.54
C LEU A 117 7.85 36.24 -12.02
N PHE A 118 7.05 36.12 -10.93
CA PHE A 118 6.63 34.82 -10.40
C PHE A 118 5.86 34.01 -11.46
N LEU A 119 4.82 34.61 -12.06
CA LEU A 119 3.97 33.91 -13.01
C LEU A 119 4.76 33.46 -14.24
N THR A 120 5.69 34.29 -14.73
CA THR A 120 6.54 33.95 -15.88
C THR A 120 7.47 32.76 -15.58
N HIS A 121 8.11 32.73 -14.40
CA HIS A 121 8.96 31.62 -14.00
C HIS A 121 8.15 30.35 -13.69
N TYR A 122 7.00 30.49 -13.03
CA TYR A 122 6.10 29.36 -12.73
C TYR A 122 5.61 28.69 -14.02
N LEU A 123 5.12 29.48 -14.99
CA LEU A 123 4.67 28.96 -16.29
C LEU A 123 5.83 28.36 -17.10
N ALA A 124 7.04 28.89 -17.00
CA ALA A 124 8.19 28.31 -17.68
C ALA A 124 8.52 26.91 -17.12
N GLY A 125 8.52 26.75 -15.80
CA GLY A 125 8.77 25.44 -15.19
C GLY A 125 7.65 24.43 -15.45
N LEU A 126 6.40 24.87 -15.49
CA LEU A 126 5.27 24.01 -15.87
C LEU A 126 5.39 23.56 -17.34
N ALA A 127 5.81 24.47 -18.24
CA ALA A 127 6.04 24.15 -19.66
C ALA A 127 7.16 23.13 -19.85
N PHE A 128 8.15 23.03 -18.95
CA PHE A 128 9.21 22.01 -19.00
C PHE A 128 8.69 20.57 -18.93
N LEU A 129 7.53 20.37 -18.36
CA LEU A 129 6.90 19.06 -18.17
C LEU A 129 5.73 18.86 -19.15
N LEU A 130 4.81 19.82 -19.25
CA LEU A 130 3.60 19.65 -20.04
C LEU A 130 3.85 19.67 -21.56
N VAL A 131 4.79 20.50 -22.03
CA VAL A 131 5.09 20.57 -23.49
C VAL A 131 5.69 19.25 -23.99
N PRO A 132 6.69 18.64 -23.31
CA PRO A 132 7.15 17.31 -23.67
C PRO A 132 6.06 16.23 -23.64
N ASN A 133 5.19 16.20 -22.64
CA ASN A 133 4.10 15.23 -22.57
C ASN A 133 3.17 15.34 -23.79
N LEU A 134 2.81 16.56 -24.16
CA LEU A 134 2.00 16.80 -25.36
C LEU A 134 2.72 16.39 -26.64
N ALA A 135 4.02 16.68 -26.75
CA ALA A 135 4.82 16.30 -27.92
C ALA A 135 4.93 14.77 -28.05
N VAL A 136 5.17 14.08 -26.94
CA VAL A 136 5.25 12.60 -26.89
C VAL A 136 3.90 11.99 -27.23
N PHE A 137 2.79 12.52 -26.68
CA PHE A 137 1.43 12.10 -27.01
C PHE A 137 1.16 12.19 -28.53
N LEU A 138 1.45 13.35 -29.13
CA LEU A 138 1.24 13.56 -30.56
C LEU A 138 2.11 12.63 -31.43
N LEU A 139 3.34 12.39 -31.02
CA LEU A 139 4.25 11.47 -31.71
C LEU A 139 3.76 10.03 -31.63
N THR A 140 3.33 9.57 -30.46
CA THR A 140 2.79 8.21 -30.28
C THR A 140 1.49 8.03 -31.04
N LEU A 141 0.61 9.02 -31.00
CA LEU A 141 -0.64 9.01 -31.80
C LEU A 141 -0.35 8.92 -33.31
N LEU A 142 0.70 9.63 -33.80
CA LEU A 142 1.11 9.53 -35.19
C LEU A 142 1.63 8.12 -35.53
N ILE A 143 2.41 7.51 -34.64
CA ILE A 143 2.93 6.14 -34.80
C ILE A 143 1.76 5.14 -34.88
N GLU A 144 0.81 5.23 -33.95
CA GLU A 144 -0.40 4.39 -33.96
C GLU A 144 -1.23 4.58 -35.23
N ALA A 145 -1.40 5.83 -35.67
CA ALA A 145 -2.13 6.14 -36.89
C ALA A 145 -1.48 5.54 -38.16
N ILE A 146 -0.13 5.58 -38.24
CA ILE A 146 0.62 4.94 -39.34
C ILE A 146 0.51 3.42 -39.24
N GLY A 147 0.54 2.86 -38.04
CA GLY A 147 0.40 1.42 -37.79
C GLY A 147 -1.03 0.87 -37.96
N GLY A 148 -2.03 1.74 -38.06
CA GLY A 148 -3.44 1.35 -38.24
C GLY A 148 -4.15 0.89 -36.96
N ALA A 149 -3.53 1.04 -35.79
CA ALA A 149 -4.09 0.64 -34.48
C ALA A 149 -4.10 1.84 -33.51
N VAL A 150 -5.10 2.73 -33.64
CA VAL A 150 -5.22 3.92 -32.80
C VAL A 150 -6.05 3.62 -31.55
N PHE A 151 -5.45 3.80 -30.37
CA PHE A 151 -6.14 3.70 -29.08
C PHE A 151 -6.16 5.05 -28.34
N LEU A 152 -6.91 6.00 -28.91
CA LEU A 152 -7.03 7.37 -28.37
C LEU A 152 -7.48 7.44 -26.90
N PRO A 153 -8.41 6.60 -26.39
CA PRO A 153 -8.76 6.62 -24.96
C PRO A 153 -7.59 6.29 -24.03
N GLY A 154 -6.79 5.29 -24.37
CA GLY A 154 -5.61 4.91 -23.57
C GLY A 154 -4.54 6.00 -23.55
N LEU A 155 -4.19 6.54 -24.72
CA LEU A 155 -3.25 7.68 -24.82
C LEU A 155 -3.77 8.93 -24.11
N GLY A 156 -5.08 9.21 -24.24
CA GLY A 156 -5.72 10.35 -23.56
C GLY A 156 -5.72 10.19 -22.04
N PHE A 157 -5.97 8.99 -21.55
CA PHE A 157 -5.88 8.66 -20.13
C PHE A 157 -4.45 8.87 -19.60
N TRP A 158 -3.45 8.30 -20.28
CA TRP A 158 -2.04 8.52 -19.93
C TRP A 158 -1.68 10.02 -19.89
N LEU A 159 -2.06 10.79 -20.92
CA LEU A 159 -1.77 12.22 -20.97
C LEU A 159 -2.43 12.98 -19.82
N ALA A 160 -3.72 12.71 -19.54
CA ALA A 160 -4.46 13.38 -18.47
C ALA A 160 -3.84 13.14 -17.10
N VAL A 161 -3.51 11.87 -16.79
CA VAL A 161 -2.89 11.49 -15.53
C VAL A 161 -1.49 12.08 -15.41
N THR A 162 -0.62 11.87 -16.39
CA THR A 162 0.77 12.35 -16.36
C THR A 162 0.86 13.88 -16.28
N CYS A 163 -0.01 14.61 -17.00
CA CYS A 163 -0.06 16.07 -16.90
C CYS A 163 -0.59 16.54 -15.54
N GLY A 164 -1.57 15.84 -14.98
CA GLY A 164 -2.10 16.12 -13.64
C GLY A 164 -1.06 15.89 -12.55
N GLU A 165 -0.33 14.79 -12.60
CA GLU A 165 0.79 14.51 -11.68
C GLU A 165 1.89 15.57 -11.80
N CYS A 166 2.32 15.90 -13.01
CA CYS A 166 3.31 16.95 -13.25
C CYS A 166 2.84 18.31 -12.71
N LEU A 167 1.58 18.67 -12.93
CA LEU A 167 1.01 19.91 -12.41
C LEU A 167 1.06 19.94 -10.89
N PHE A 168 0.60 18.86 -10.23
CA PHE A 168 0.54 18.80 -8.78
C PHE A 168 1.94 18.80 -8.16
N PHE A 169 2.81 17.86 -8.53
CA PHE A 169 4.12 17.70 -7.89
C PHE A 169 5.05 18.87 -8.16
N TYR A 170 5.04 19.45 -9.36
CA TYR A 170 5.78 20.67 -9.65
C TYR A 170 5.29 21.85 -8.79
N THR A 171 3.96 22.07 -8.73
CA THR A 171 3.38 23.16 -7.96
C THR A 171 3.66 23.00 -6.47
N MET A 172 3.55 21.78 -5.93
CA MET A 172 3.91 21.46 -4.55
C MET A 172 5.39 21.74 -4.27
N ALA A 173 6.28 21.40 -5.20
CA ALA A 173 7.72 21.70 -5.06
C ALA A 173 7.97 23.22 -5.08
N VAL A 174 7.29 23.99 -5.94
CA VAL A 174 7.35 25.46 -5.94
C VAL A 174 6.84 26.02 -4.62
N PHE A 175 5.72 25.50 -4.11
CA PHE A 175 5.17 25.92 -2.81
C PHE A 175 6.16 25.67 -1.68
N CYS A 176 6.77 24.50 -1.60
CA CYS A 176 7.84 24.19 -0.65
C CYS A 176 9.03 25.15 -0.80
N GLY A 177 9.38 25.52 -2.03
CA GLY A 177 10.44 26.48 -2.32
C GLY A 177 10.20 27.88 -1.78
N MET A 178 8.95 28.26 -1.52
CA MET A 178 8.63 29.56 -0.91
C MET A 178 8.98 29.62 0.57
N PHE A 179 9.01 28.49 1.28
CA PHE A 179 9.34 28.43 2.71
C PHE A 179 10.83 28.47 3.01
N THR A 180 11.68 28.13 2.04
CA THR A 180 13.13 28.09 2.22
C THR A 180 13.85 29.19 1.46
N GLY A 181 15.00 29.60 1.96
CA GLY A 181 15.95 30.48 1.28
C GLY A 181 17.19 29.77 0.74
N HIS A 182 17.25 28.42 0.85
CA HIS A 182 18.41 27.64 0.44
C HIS A 182 18.02 26.57 -0.58
N ILE A 183 18.79 26.44 -1.68
CA ILE A 183 18.44 25.56 -2.81
C ILE A 183 18.36 24.09 -2.41
N LEU A 184 19.27 23.61 -1.55
CA LEU A 184 19.27 22.22 -1.07
C LEU A 184 18.18 21.93 -0.04
N ALA A 185 17.62 22.97 0.59
CA ALA A 185 16.51 22.77 1.52
C ALA A 185 15.17 22.58 0.79
N LEU A 186 15.05 23.03 -0.48
CA LEU A 186 13.82 22.82 -1.26
C LEU A 186 13.49 21.33 -1.42
N PRO A 187 14.37 20.47 -1.99
CA PRO A 187 14.04 19.06 -2.14
C PRO A 187 13.84 18.35 -0.80
N ALA A 188 14.53 18.78 0.27
CA ALA A 188 14.30 18.24 1.61
C ALA A 188 12.89 18.56 2.13
N PHE A 189 12.46 19.82 2.07
CA PHE A 189 11.08 20.19 2.45
C PHE A 189 10.05 19.50 1.57
N TYR A 190 10.29 19.46 0.26
CA TYR A 190 9.41 18.78 -0.68
C TYR A 190 9.26 17.29 -0.36
N GLY A 191 10.36 16.58 -0.13
CA GLY A 191 10.34 15.17 0.27
C GLY A 191 9.59 14.96 1.59
N ILE A 192 9.89 15.79 2.60
CA ILE A 192 9.20 15.73 3.90
C ILE A 192 7.69 15.94 3.73
N PHE A 193 7.26 16.99 3.03
CA PHE A 193 5.82 17.28 2.87
C PHE A 193 5.08 16.19 2.10
N ASN A 194 5.74 15.47 1.18
CA ASN A 194 5.13 14.38 0.45
C ASN A 194 4.86 13.13 1.30
N VAL A 195 5.61 12.90 2.38
CA VAL A 195 5.49 11.70 3.22
C VAL A 195 5.10 12.01 4.66
N LEU A 196 5.00 13.30 5.04
CA LEU A 196 4.85 13.72 6.43
C LEU A 196 3.59 13.13 7.09
N ALA A 197 2.44 13.23 6.41
CA ALA A 197 1.19 12.78 6.99
C ALA A 197 1.19 11.28 7.26
N TYR A 198 1.59 10.48 6.27
CA TYR A 198 1.68 9.03 6.41
C TYR A 198 2.80 8.61 7.37
N GLY A 199 3.95 9.30 7.30
CA GLY A 199 5.07 9.05 8.21
C GLY A 199 4.70 9.30 9.67
N VAL A 200 4.03 10.42 9.96
CA VAL A 200 3.55 10.73 11.32
C VAL A 200 2.48 9.71 11.76
N TYR A 201 1.53 9.40 10.89
CA TYR A 201 0.52 8.39 11.15
C TYR A 201 1.15 7.04 11.51
N PHE A 202 2.07 6.55 10.67
CA PHE A 202 2.77 5.29 10.89
C PHE A 202 3.58 5.27 12.20
N LEU A 203 4.32 6.36 12.48
CA LEU A 203 5.11 6.47 13.71
C LEU A 203 4.23 6.47 14.95
N VAL A 204 3.14 7.24 14.92
CA VAL A 204 2.18 7.30 16.03
C VAL A 204 1.49 5.95 16.21
N GLU A 205 1.01 5.33 15.13
CA GLU A 205 0.39 4.01 15.17
C GLU A 205 1.34 2.95 15.75
N THR A 206 2.62 2.97 15.34
CA THR A 206 3.65 2.04 15.86
C THR A 206 3.83 2.22 17.38
N VAL A 207 3.84 3.46 17.87
CA VAL A 207 3.92 3.72 19.32
C VAL A 207 2.66 3.20 20.02
N PHE A 208 1.47 3.49 19.48
CA PHE A 208 0.22 3.03 20.09
C PHE A 208 0.12 1.50 20.13
N ARG A 209 0.58 0.79 19.08
CA ARG A 209 0.65 -0.69 19.05
C ARG A 209 1.57 -1.28 20.13
N LYS A 210 2.59 -0.50 20.54
CA LYS A 210 3.52 -0.93 21.60
C LYS A 210 2.94 -0.72 23.00
N PHE A 211 2.16 0.35 23.18
CA PHE A 211 1.68 0.75 24.51
C PHE A 211 0.26 0.30 24.84
N TYR A 212 -0.62 0.18 23.83
CA TYR A 212 -1.99 -0.23 24.06
C TYR A 212 -2.20 -1.69 23.70
N TYR A 213 -2.46 -2.50 24.71
CA TYR A 213 -2.83 -3.89 24.52
C TYR A 213 -4.16 -4.01 23.75
N GLY A 214 -4.19 -4.83 22.72
CA GLY A 214 -5.37 -4.99 21.86
C GLY A 214 -5.61 -3.86 20.84
N PHE A 215 -4.63 -2.99 20.56
CA PHE A 215 -4.78 -1.95 19.57
C PHE A 215 -4.75 -2.49 18.14
N THR A 216 -5.83 -2.29 17.38
CA THR A 216 -5.98 -2.76 15.98
C THR A 216 -5.36 -1.84 14.95
N GLY A 217 -5.20 -0.57 15.30
CA GLY A 217 -4.88 0.53 14.38
C GLY A 217 -5.92 1.64 14.46
N PHE A 218 -5.65 2.74 13.78
CA PHE A 218 -6.64 3.82 13.67
C PHE A 218 -7.71 3.46 12.64
N SER A 219 -8.90 4.03 12.76
CA SER A 219 -10.03 3.75 11.88
C SER A 219 -9.71 3.93 10.40
N SER A 220 -10.42 3.21 9.54
CA SER A 220 -10.31 3.32 8.08
C SER A 220 -10.56 4.75 7.58
N ALA A 221 -11.43 5.51 8.25
CA ALA A 221 -11.69 6.90 7.92
C ALA A 221 -10.45 7.79 8.13
N SER A 222 -9.72 7.62 9.25
CA SER A 222 -8.48 8.37 9.53
C SER A 222 -7.35 7.97 8.57
N SER A 223 -7.20 6.69 8.26
CA SER A 223 -6.24 6.22 7.27
C SER A 223 -6.57 6.74 5.86
N GLY A 224 -7.85 6.89 5.53
CA GLY A 224 -8.32 7.50 4.30
C GLY A 224 -7.89 8.96 4.16
N VAL A 225 -8.07 9.79 5.19
CA VAL A 225 -7.63 11.20 5.22
C VAL A 225 -6.11 11.30 5.09
N VAL A 226 -5.37 10.48 5.83
CA VAL A 226 -3.90 10.45 5.76
C VAL A 226 -3.40 10.07 4.37
N ALA A 227 -4.05 9.11 3.72
CA ALA A 227 -3.74 8.73 2.35
C ALA A 227 -3.95 9.89 1.37
N TRP A 228 -5.02 10.69 1.51
CA TRP A 228 -5.25 11.89 0.70
C TRP A 228 -4.18 12.98 0.94
N LEU A 229 -3.69 13.13 2.17
CA LEU A 229 -2.62 14.06 2.52
C LEU A 229 -1.22 13.56 2.11
N THR A 230 -1.10 12.34 1.61
CA THR A 230 0.17 11.74 1.18
C THR A 230 0.07 11.29 -0.29
N PRO A 231 0.20 12.23 -1.25
CA PRO A 231 -0.05 11.98 -2.67
C PRO A 231 0.75 10.81 -3.24
N ILE A 232 2.02 10.66 -2.85
CA ILE A 232 2.88 9.56 -3.31
C ILE A 232 2.28 8.20 -2.91
N VAL A 233 1.77 8.05 -1.69
CA VAL A 233 1.16 6.79 -1.21
C VAL A 233 -0.19 6.56 -1.89
N ARG A 234 -1.00 7.62 -2.06
CA ARG A 234 -2.34 7.52 -2.66
C ARG A 234 -2.27 7.18 -4.15
N LEU A 235 -1.40 7.85 -4.90
CA LEU A 235 -1.23 7.66 -6.34
C LEU A 235 -0.31 6.49 -6.68
N GLY A 236 0.59 6.11 -5.77
CA GLY A 236 1.54 5.02 -5.95
C GLY A 236 0.94 3.61 -5.83
N ARG A 237 -0.32 3.48 -5.41
CA ARG A 237 -1.01 2.18 -5.45
C ARG A 237 -1.35 1.82 -6.89
N ARG A 238 -0.98 0.62 -7.34
CA ARG A 238 -1.22 0.15 -8.72
C ARG A 238 -2.71 0.24 -9.14
N THR A 239 -3.61 0.01 -8.19
CA THR A 239 -5.05 0.12 -8.36
C THR A 239 -5.60 1.56 -8.24
N ALA A 240 -4.73 2.56 -8.02
CA ALA A 240 -5.19 3.94 -7.84
C ALA A 240 -5.70 4.57 -9.13
N MET A 241 -5.05 4.22 -10.24
CA MET A 241 -5.39 4.67 -11.59
C MET A 241 -5.21 3.49 -12.53
N ASP A 242 -6.27 3.12 -13.23
CA ASP A 242 -6.27 1.96 -14.10
C ASP A 242 -7.19 2.17 -15.31
N LEU A 243 -6.91 1.43 -16.37
CA LEU A 243 -7.67 1.43 -17.61
C LEU A 243 -8.03 -0.01 -17.96
N TRP A 244 -9.30 -0.32 -17.94
CA TRP A 244 -9.81 -1.64 -18.25
C TRP A 244 -10.50 -1.63 -19.60
N VAL A 245 -10.17 -2.61 -20.43
CA VAL A 245 -10.88 -2.88 -21.69
C VAL A 245 -11.86 -4.00 -21.42
N THR A 246 -13.14 -3.72 -21.64
CA THR A 246 -14.26 -4.65 -21.47
C THR A 246 -14.89 -4.95 -22.82
N GLU A 247 -15.74 -5.96 -22.92
CA GLU A 247 -16.48 -6.29 -24.16
C GLU A 247 -17.34 -5.11 -24.65
N ASP A 248 -17.87 -4.30 -23.71
CA ASP A 248 -18.70 -3.13 -24.00
C ASP A 248 -17.91 -1.83 -24.25
N GLY A 249 -16.55 -1.88 -24.21
CA GLY A 249 -15.71 -0.71 -24.41
C GLY A 249 -14.55 -0.61 -23.41
N PHE A 250 -14.38 0.54 -22.77
CA PHE A 250 -13.30 0.79 -21.81
C PHE A 250 -13.80 1.55 -20.59
N ARG A 251 -13.21 1.28 -19.44
CA ARG A 251 -13.46 2.00 -18.18
C ARG A 251 -12.17 2.59 -17.63
N MET A 252 -12.24 3.86 -17.22
CA MET A 252 -11.12 4.61 -16.66
C MET A 252 -11.38 4.83 -15.17
N TYR A 253 -10.45 4.36 -14.32
CA TYR A 253 -10.54 4.52 -12.87
C TYR A 253 -9.50 5.54 -12.38
N GLY A 254 -9.87 6.34 -11.38
CA GLY A 254 -8.95 7.23 -10.67
C GLY A 254 -8.83 8.65 -11.22
N LEU A 255 -9.47 8.99 -12.34
CA LEU A 255 -9.47 10.36 -12.85
C LEU A 255 -10.05 11.38 -11.86
N GLU A 256 -11.02 10.96 -11.05
CA GLU A 256 -11.59 11.77 -9.97
C GLU A 256 -10.54 12.14 -8.92
N LYS A 257 -9.63 11.20 -8.59
CA LYS A 257 -8.51 11.45 -7.67
C LYS A 257 -7.55 12.48 -8.27
N MET A 258 -7.25 12.35 -9.56
CA MET A 258 -6.39 13.29 -10.26
C MET A 258 -7.01 14.69 -10.34
N ALA A 259 -8.32 14.78 -10.56
CA ALA A 259 -9.04 16.06 -10.56
C ALA A 259 -8.94 16.77 -9.17
N VAL A 260 -9.04 16.02 -8.06
CA VAL A 260 -8.85 16.57 -6.72
C VAL A 260 -7.43 17.10 -6.53
N TYR A 261 -6.40 16.36 -6.95
CA TYR A 261 -5.02 16.84 -6.87
C TYR A 261 -4.73 18.01 -7.82
N ALA A 262 -5.35 18.06 -8.99
CA ALA A 262 -5.25 19.21 -9.88
C ALA A 262 -5.90 20.47 -9.24
N ALA A 263 -7.04 20.32 -8.58
CA ALA A 263 -7.65 21.41 -7.82
C ALA A 263 -6.76 21.86 -6.65
N ALA A 264 -6.18 20.91 -5.90
CA ALA A 264 -5.20 21.20 -4.84
C ALA A 264 -3.96 21.95 -5.40
N ALA A 265 -3.48 21.59 -6.60
CA ALA A 265 -2.38 22.30 -7.25
C ALA A 265 -2.74 23.78 -7.51
N VAL A 266 -3.97 24.09 -7.93
CA VAL A 266 -4.40 25.49 -8.11
C VAL A 266 -4.36 26.26 -6.79
N VAL A 267 -4.81 25.65 -5.70
CA VAL A 267 -4.75 26.24 -4.34
C VAL A 267 -3.30 26.46 -3.91
N LEU A 268 -2.43 25.49 -4.13
CA LEU A 268 -0.99 25.60 -3.83
C LEU A 268 -0.30 26.66 -4.70
N ALA A 269 -0.67 26.80 -5.98
CA ALA A 269 -0.16 27.84 -6.86
C ALA A 269 -0.55 29.25 -6.36
N ALA A 270 -1.82 29.42 -5.96
CA ALA A 270 -2.29 30.66 -5.35
C ALA A 270 -1.55 30.95 -4.03
N GLY A 271 -1.40 29.94 -3.16
CA GLY A 271 -0.59 30.05 -1.93
C GLY A 271 0.86 30.46 -2.21
N SER A 272 1.49 29.83 -3.23
CA SER A 272 2.85 30.17 -3.65
C SER A 272 2.97 31.61 -4.13
N PHE A 273 1.98 32.09 -4.87
CA PHE A 273 1.91 33.47 -5.33
C PHE A 273 1.86 34.47 -4.18
N PHE A 274 0.98 34.25 -3.18
CA PHE A 274 0.88 35.09 -1.99
C PHE A 274 2.15 35.05 -1.14
N LEU A 275 2.75 33.87 -0.93
CA LEU A 275 4.02 33.73 -0.20
C LEU A 275 5.16 34.43 -0.92
N TYR A 276 5.24 34.31 -2.24
CA TYR A 276 6.24 35.02 -3.05
C TYR A 276 6.13 36.53 -2.91
N ARG A 277 4.90 37.06 -2.91
CA ARG A 277 4.62 38.49 -2.71
C ARG A 277 5.05 38.98 -1.33
N ALA A 278 4.78 38.18 -0.29
CA ALA A 278 5.10 38.49 1.09
C ALA A 278 6.59 38.27 1.45
N ARG A 279 7.33 37.50 0.64
CA ARG A 279 8.72 37.13 0.90
C ARG A 279 9.65 38.34 0.86
N ARG A 280 10.56 38.44 1.84
CA ARG A 280 11.62 39.45 1.89
C ARG A 280 12.85 38.95 1.12
N LEU A 281 13.51 39.85 0.38
CA LEU A 281 14.72 39.52 -0.38
C LEU A 281 15.90 39.11 0.53
N GLU A 282 15.92 39.63 1.75
CA GLU A 282 16.94 39.36 2.78
C GLU A 282 16.92 37.91 3.29
N SER A 283 15.83 37.17 3.05
CA SER A 283 15.70 35.77 3.48
C SER A 283 16.45 34.78 2.59
N ALA A 284 17.18 35.25 1.57
CA ALA A 284 18.03 34.42 0.74
C ALA A 284 19.17 33.81 1.58
N GLY A 285 19.29 32.47 1.58
CA GLY A 285 20.24 31.71 2.38
C GLY A 285 19.71 31.20 3.72
N ASP A 286 18.51 31.57 4.16
CA ASP A 286 17.90 31.02 5.39
C ASP A 286 17.28 29.64 5.15
N VAL A 287 17.43 28.71 6.11
CA VAL A 287 16.78 27.38 6.00
C VAL A 287 15.25 27.53 6.00
N VAL A 288 14.69 28.38 6.85
CA VAL A 288 13.27 28.72 6.90
C VAL A 288 13.09 30.21 6.71
N SER A 289 12.54 30.64 5.57
CA SER A 289 12.34 32.03 5.18
C SER A 289 11.19 32.71 5.92
N VAL A 290 10.17 31.95 6.34
CA VAL A 290 8.92 32.44 6.93
C VAL A 290 9.00 32.32 8.45
N LYS A 291 8.93 33.46 9.16
CA LYS A 291 9.15 33.49 10.62
C LYS A 291 8.16 32.64 11.42
N CYS A 292 6.88 32.61 11.05
CA CYS A 292 5.88 31.79 11.74
C CYS A 292 6.07 30.28 11.59
N MET A 293 6.81 29.84 10.56
CA MET A 293 7.12 28.42 10.34
C MET A 293 8.32 27.92 11.15
N ARG A 294 9.12 28.81 11.74
CA ARG A 294 10.30 28.41 12.54
C ARG A 294 9.95 27.53 13.74
N PRO A 295 8.96 27.89 14.60
CA PRO A 295 8.56 27.00 15.68
C PRO A 295 7.93 25.69 15.18
N VAL A 296 7.11 25.72 14.13
CA VAL A 296 6.53 24.51 13.51
C VAL A 296 7.63 23.57 13.04
N PHE A 297 8.63 24.09 12.34
CA PHE A 297 9.81 23.32 11.93
C PHE A 297 10.56 22.73 13.13
N GLN A 298 10.82 23.54 14.16
CA GLN A 298 11.60 23.13 15.31
C GLN A 298 10.92 22.01 16.12
N TYR A 299 9.65 22.19 16.47
CA TYR A 299 8.89 21.18 17.21
C TYR A 299 8.52 19.98 16.35
N GLY A 300 8.25 20.18 15.05
CA GLY A 300 8.00 19.09 14.10
C GLY A 300 9.21 18.17 13.93
N VAL A 301 10.41 18.75 13.79
CA VAL A 301 11.65 17.95 13.72
C VAL A 301 11.90 17.21 15.03
N ALA A 302 11.69 17.86 16.18
CA ALA A 302 11.84 17.22 17.48
C ALA A 302 10.87 16.04 17.66
N PHE A 303 9.61 16.23 17.27
CA PHE A 303 8.58 15.19 17.31
C PHE A 303 8.92 14.00 16.39
N CYS A 304 9.18 14.28 15.11
CA CYS A 304 9.51 13.21 14.15
C CYS A 304 10.83 12.49 14.49
N ALA A 305 11.86 13.22 14.95
CA ALA A 305 13.12 12.62 15.37
C ALA A 305 12.93 11.76 16.62
N GLY A 306 12.15 12.23 17.60
CA GLY A 306 11.81 11.46 18.79
C GLY A 306 11.18 10.12 18.44
N LEU A 307 10.10 10.15 17.66
CA LEU A 307 9.39 8.93 17.27
C LEU A 307 10.26 8.03 16.37
N ALA A 308 10.78 8.55 15.25
CA ALA A 308 11.47 7.72 14.27
C ALA A 308 12.76 7.10 14.82
N LEU A 309 13.64 7.92 15.42
CA LEU A 309 14.89 7.42 15.98
C LEU A 309 14.68 6.69 17.31
N GLY A 310 13.65 7.04 18.06
CA GLY A 310 13.24 6.30 19.26
C GLY A 310 12.81 4.88 18.94
N ILE A 311 11.90 4.70 17.97
CA ILE A 311 11.47 3.37 17.49
C ILE A 311 12.65 2.59 16.93
N PHE A 312 13.46 3.22 16.07
CA PHE A 312 14.64 2.58 15.49
C PHE A 312 15.64 2.09 16.55
N THR A 313 15.94 2.94 17.54
CA THR A 313 16.87 2.58 18.63
C THR A 313 16.31 1.43 19.46
N THR A 314 15.02 1.45 19.77
CA THR A 314 14.37 0.39 20.53
C THR A 314 14.38 -0.94 19.77
N ALA A 315 14.10 -0.91 18.46
CA ALA A 315 14.16 -2.09 17.61
C ALA A 315 15.59 -2.65 17.53
N PHE A 316 16.60 -1.78 17.42
CA PHE A 316 18.01 -2.19 17.38
C PHE A 316 18.50 -2.82 18.70
N LEU A 317 17.99 -2.33 19.84
CA LEU A 317 18.35 -2.83 21.16
C LEU A 317 17.48 -4.02 21.61
N ASN A 318 16.52 -4.48 20.79
CA ASN A 318 15.47 -5.43 21.19
C ASN A 318 14.79 -5.03 22.51
N GLY A 319 14.58 -3.71 22.68
CA GLY A 319 14.10 -3.14 23.93
C GLY A 319 12.57 -3.22 24.07
N GLU A 320 12.13 -3.26 25.31
CA GLU A 320 10.73 -3.21 25.70
C GLU A 320 10.21 -1.76 25.80
N GLU A 321 8.97 -1.58 26.26
CA GLU A 321 8.31 -0.29 26.41
C GLU A 321 9.11 0.78 27.16
N PRO A 322 9.76 0.50 28.32
CA PRO A 322 10.57 1.51 29.01
C PRO A 322 11.74 2.02 28.16
N THR A 323 12.34 1.14 27.35
CA THR A 323 13.43 1.49 26.41
C THR A 323 12.90 2.43 25.34
N LEU A 324 11.70 2.18 24.82
CA LEU A 324 11.04 3.04 23.84
C LEU A 324 10.77 4.44 24.40
N MET A 325 10.21 4.52 25.63
CA MET A 325 9.95 5.79 26.30
C MET A 325 11.22 6.63 26.43
N VAL A 326 12.27 6.04 26.98
CA VAL A 326 13.55 6.75 27.20
C VAL A 326 14.16 7.16 25.86
N SER A 327 14.15 6.28 24.86
CA SER A 327 14.70 6.55 23.53
C SER A 327 13.97 7.72 22.86
N ILE A 328 12.64 7.74 22.90
CA ILE A 328 11.84 8.85 22.33
C ILE A 328 12.18 10.19 23.02
N LEU A 329 12.26 10.21 24.35
CA LEU A 329 12.59 11.44 25.09
C LEU A 329 13.98 11.97 24.73
N VAL A 330 14.98 11.08 24.64
CA VAL A 330 16.36 11.43 24.29
C VAL A 330 16.42 11.98 22.86
N TRP A 331 15.85 11.27 21.90
CA TRP A 331 15.90 11.67 20.50
C TRP A 331 15.04 12.90 20.19
N ALA A 332 13.93 13.10 20.89
CA ALA A 332 13.16 14.34 20.80
C ALA A 332 13.94 15.56 21.28
N ALA A 333 14.67 15.42 22.39
CA ALA A 333 15.55 16.49 22.89
C ALA A 333 16.70 16.77 21.90
N ILE A 334 17.36 15.73 21.38
CA ILE A 334 18.41 15.88 20.36
C ILE A 334 17.84 16.54 19.09
N GLY A 335 16.70 16.07 18.59
CA GLY A 335 16.02 16.63 17.42
C GLY A 335 15.68 18.11 17.59
N TRP A 336 15.24 18.51 18.80
CA TRP A 336 14.97 19.90 19.11
C TRP A 336 16.22 20.78 19.03
N PHE A 337 17.35 20.32 19.60
CA PHE A 337 18.62 21.03 19.50
C PHE A 337 19.15 21.12 18.07
N VAL A 338 19.07 20.00 17.30
CA VAL A 338 19.49 19.97 15.89
C VAL A 338 18.66 20.96 15.06
N ALA A 339 17.33 20.94 15.21
CA ALA A 339 16.47 21.89 14.53
C ALA A 339 16.83 23.35 14.87
N ARG A 340 17.14 23.63 16.14
CA ARG A 340 17.56 24.95 16.60
C ARG A 340 18.90 25.37 16.01
N MET A 341 19.89 24.44 15.94
CA MET A 341 21.17 24.67 15.31
C MET A 341 21.03 25.05 13.83
N LEU A 342 20.14 24.36 13.12
CA LEU A 342 19.85 24.66 11.71
C LEU A 342 19.21 26.04 11.54
N LEU A 343 18.28 26.42 12.43
CA LEU A 343 17.61 27.71 12.37
C LEU A 343 18.52 28.91 12.74
N GLU A 344 19.40 28.74 13.73
CA GLU A 344 20.31 29.79 14.20
C GLU A 344 21.67 29.77 13.50
N LYS A 345 21.94 28.74 12.67
CA LYS A 345 23.23 28.51 12.01
C LYS A 345 24.42 28.55 12.98
N SER A 346 24.18 28.08 14.20
CA SER A 346 25.13 28.15 15.32
C SER A 346 25.02 26.91 16.19
N PHE A 347 26.15 26.42 16.68
CA PHE A 347 26.17 25.34 17.68
C PHE A 347 25.91 25.81 19.11
N ARG A 348 25.83 27.15 19.36
CA ARG A 348 25.66 27.73 20.71
C ARG A 348 24.19 27.81 21.12
N VAL A 349 23.42 26.73 20.98
CA VAL A 349 21.97 26.68 21.20
C VAL A 349 21.57 26.12 22.59
N PHE A 350 22.50 25.49 23.30
CA PHE A 350 22.21 24.82 24.59
C PHE A 350 21.69 25.72 25.67
N ARG A 351 21.96 27.05 25.59
CA ARG A 351 21.39 28.06 26.50
C ARG A 351 19.85 28.08 26.46
N HIS A 352 19.24 27.61 25.37
CA HIS A 352 17.78 27.64 25.17
C HIS A 352 17.12 26.30 25.50
N TRP A 353 17.64 25.52 26.46
CA TRP A 353 17.18 24.18 26.81
C TRP A 353 15.71 24.07 27.22
N LYS A 354 15.06 25.21 27.63
CA LYS A 354 13.66 25.23 28.06
C LYS A 354 12.68 24.65 27.04
N GLY A 355 12.91 24.85 25.74
CA GLY A 355 12.06 24.30 24.69
C GLY A 355 12.23 22.80 24.53
N ALA A 356 13.45 22.26 24.69
CA ALA A 356 13.70 20.82 24.72
C ALA A 356 13.00 20.17 25.92
N ALA A 357 13.07 20.84 27.10
CA ALA A 357 12.37 20.36 28.29
C ALA A 357 10.83 20.34 28.11
N VAL A 358 10.26 21.35 27.44
CA VAL A 358 8.82 21.36 27.10
C VAL A 358 8.47 20.19 26.19
N THR A 359 9.26 19.94 25.15
CA THR A 359 9.03 18.82 24.24
C THR A 359 9.10 17.48 24.96
N ALA A 360 10.14 17.27 25.79
CA ALA A 360 10.27 16.06 26.60
C ALA A 360 9.12 15.93 27.62
N GLY A 361 8.70 17.04 28.25
CA GLY A 361 7.56 17.07 29.16
C GLY A 361 6.23 16.68 28.51
N VAL A 362 5.99 17.13 27.28
CA VAL A 362 4.80 16.73 26.51
C VAL A 362 4.80 15.22 26.23
N PHE A 363 5.93 14.66 25.79
CA PHE A 363 6.03 13.21 25.60
C PHE A 363 5.88 12.43 26.90
N ALA A 364 6.52 12.88 27.98
CA ALA A 364 6.39 12.24 29.29
C ALA A 364 4.93 12.25 29.80
N LEU A 365 4.21 13.36 29.57
CA LEU A 365 2.79 13.45 29.91
C LEU A 365 1.95 12.48 29.05
N LEU A 366 2.21 12.40 27.74
CA LEU A 366 1.53 11.46 26.86
C LEU A 366 1.78 10.01 27.31
N PHE A 367 3.02 9.65 27.65
CA PHE A 367 3.36 8.33 28.16
C PHE A 367 2.68 8.02 29.50
N LEU A 368 2.55 9.02 30.37
CA LEU A 368 1.81 8.86 31.62
C LEU A 368 0.32 8.56 31.37
N VAL A 369 -0.31 9.29 30.44
CA VAL A 369 -1.71 9.08 30.08
C VAL A 369 -1.94 7.70 29.51
N VAL A 370 -1.04 7.26 28.59
CA VAL A 370 -1.13 5.96 27.92
C VAL A 370 -0.77 4.82 28.89
N GLY A 371 0.34 4.93 29.62
CA GLY A 371 0.83 3.87 30.51
C GLY A 371 -0.04 3.62 31.75
N LEU A 372 -0.85 4.62 32.16
CA LEU A 372 -1.82 4.43 33.23
C LEU A 372 -3.24 4.08 32.70
N ASP A 373 -3.37 3.84 31.40
CA ASP A 373 -4.67 3.65 30.72
C ASP A 373 -5.76 4.63 31.21
N LEU A 374 -5.40 5.94 31.35
CA LEU A 374 -6.36 6.95 31.79
C LEU A 374 -7.52 7.12 30.83
N THR A 375 -7.41 6.57 29.62
CA THR A 375 -8.47 6.54 28.61
C THR A 375 -9.45 5.38 28.81
N GLY A 376 -9.09 4.38 29.62
CA GLY A 376 -9.81 3.12 29.77
C GLY A 376 -9.93 2.33 28.48
N PHE A 377 -8.91 2.49 27.57
CA PHE A 377 -8.94 1.84 26.26
C PHE A 377 -8.81 0.33 26.38
N GLU A 378 -7.88 -0.14 27.22
CA GLU A 378 -7.51 -1.55 27.32
C GLU A 378 -8.55 -2.38 28.11
N SER A 379 -9.15 -1.77 29.12
CA SER A 379 -10.15 -2.41 29.98
C SER A 379 -11.58 -2.34 29.46
N ARG A 380 -11.80 -1.65 28.33
CA ARG A 380 -13.15 -1.41 27.81
C ARG A 380 -13.68 -2.64 27.04
N VAL A 381 -14.55 -3.40 27.67
CA VAL A 381 -15.36 -4.47 27.07
C VAL A 381 -16.81 -3.97 26.99
N PRO A 382 -17.51 -4.07 25.84
CA PRO A 382 -18.91 -3.67 25.73
C PRO A 382 -19.80 -4.68 26.43
N THR A 383 -21.01 -4.26 26.83
CA THR A 383 -22.05 -5.15 27.33
C THR A 383 -22.94 -5.63 26.18
N ALA A 384 -23.52 -6.81 26.26
CA ALA A 384 -24.34 -7.42 25.19
C ALA A 384 -25.49 -6.53 24.72
N ASP A 385 -26.07 -5.72 25.61
CA ASP A 385 -27.13 -4.76 25.27
C ASP A 385 -26.67 -3.59 24.39
N GLN A 386 -25.38 -3.28 24.35
CA GLN A 386 -24.79 -2.23 23.53
C GLN A 386 -24.39 -2.69 22.13
N VAL A 387 -24.25 -4.01 21.92
CA VAL A 387 -23.78 -4.61 20.67
C VAL A 387 -24.97 -4.87 19.74
N GLU A 388 -24.82 -4.49 18.47
CA GLU A 388 -25.74 -4.78 17.37
C GLU A 388 -25.31 -6.06 16.64
N SER A 389 -24.03 -6.11 16.24
CA SER A 389 -23.40 -7.29 15.64
C SER A 389 -21.93 -7.38 16.06
N VAL A 390 -21.33 -8.54 15.91
CA VAL A 390 -19.92 -8.78 16.21
C VAL A 390 -19.25 -9.52 15.05
N GLU A 391 -18.07 -9.05 14.68
CA GLU A 391 -17.16 -9.74 13.78
C GLU A 391 -16.03 -10.34 14.62
N LEU A 392 -15.87 -11.66 14.52
CA LEU A 392 -14.77 -12.41 15.13
C LEU A 392 -13.84 -12.94 14.04
N GLU A 393 -12.55 -12.65 14.19
CA GLU A 393 -11.50 -13.17 13.32
C GLU A 393 -10.37 -13.72 14.19
N GLY A 394 -9.86 -14.88 13.85
CA GLY A 394 -8.72 -15.44 14.57
C GLY A 394 -8.74 -16.95 14.66
N PHE A 395 -8.24 -17.46 15.80
CA PHE A 395 -8.06 -18.90 16.05
C PHE A 395 -7.17 -19.56 14.98
N ARG A 396 -6.23 -18.78 14.44
CA ARG A 396 -5.25 -19.25 13.49
C ARG A 396 -4.38 -20.30 14.15
N LEU A 397 -4.57 -21.52 13.76
CA LEU A 397 -3.58 -22.57 14.03
C LEU A 397 -2.36 -22.24 13.21
N CYS A 398 -1.36 -21.58 13.86
CA CYS A 398 -0.10 -21.24 13.23
C CYS A 398 0.52 -22.44 12.54
N HIS A 399 1.06 -22.21 11.38
CA HIS A 399 2.17 -22.82 10.64
C HIS A 399 1.87 -23.31 9.25
N LEU A 400 0.82 -22.82 8.58
CA LEU A 400 0.72 -23.05 7.14
C LEU A 400 0.86 -21.72 6.43
N GLY A 401 1.78 -21.70 5.45
CA GLY A 401 2.13 -20.48 4.71
C GLY A 401 0.94 -19.76 4.11
N ASP A 402 1.10 -18.51 3.88
CA ASP A 402 0.32 -17.44 3.20
C ASP A 402 -1.21 -17.54 3.01
N GLY A 403 -1.88 -18.58 3.44
CA GLY A 403 -3.32 -18.82 3.26
C GLY A 403 -3.98 -19.49 4.48
N GLY A 404 -3.40 -19.29 5.68
CA GLY A 404 -3.88 -19.99 6.88
C GLY A 404 -5.35 -19.76 7.19
N ASP A 405 -6.02 -20.81 7.63
CA ASP A 405 -7.40 -20.93 8.13
C ASP A 405 -7.73 -19.83 9.15
N ASN A 406 -8.04 -18.63 8.72
CA ASN A 406 -8.63 -17.63 9.58
C ASN A 406 -10.11 -17.93 9.67
N PHE A 407 -10.56 -18.26 10.86
CA PHE A 407 -11.99 -18.28 11.16
C PHE A 407 -12.45 -16.83 11.23
N THR A 408 -13.35 -16.44 10.34
CA THR A 408 -13.96 -15.10 10.32
C THR A 408 -15.46 -15.25 10.25
N VAL A 409 -16.16 -14.73 11.24
CA VAL A 409 -17.62 -14.74 11.29
C VAL A 409 -18.15 -13.40 11.76
N GLU A 410 -19.16 -12.90 11.06
CA GLU A 410 -19.90 -11.68 11.40
C GLU A 410 -21.38 -12.04 11.56
N GLU A 411 -21.94 -11.82 12.75
CA GLU A 411 -23.35 -12.08 13.05
C GLU A 411 -23.90 -11.19 14.16
N ASP A 412 -25.25 -11.15 14.23
CA ASP A 412 -26.04 -10.50 15.25
C ASP A 412 -26.62 -11.49 16.28
N SER A 413 -26.19 -12.77 16.24
CA SER A 413 -26.70 -13.79 17.17
C SER A 413 -26.27 -13.48 18.60
N PRO A 414 -27.19 -13.55 19.58
CA PRO A 414 -26.88 -13.28 20.99
C PRO A 414 -25.78 -14.21 21.54
N GLU A 415 -25.76 -15.46 21.10
CA GLU A 415 -24.79 -16.46 21.54
C GLU A 415 -23.37 -16.08 21.10
N LEU A 416 -23.20 -15.64 19.84
CA LEU A 416 -21.89 -15.21 19.33
C LEU A 416 -21.42 -13.93 20.02
N VAL A 417 -22.32 -13.01 20.30
CA VAL A 417 -22.01 -11.79 21.06
C VAL A 417 -21.50 -12.14 22.45
N ASP A 418 -22.15 -13.10 23.14
CA ASP A 418 -21.74 -13.56 24.48
C ASP A 418 -20.37 -14.25 24.44
N TYR A 419 -20.10 -15.11 23.43
CA TYR A 419 -18.78 -15.73 23.25
C TYR A 419 -17.69 -14.67 22.96
N ALA A 420 -18.00 -13.69 22.11
CA ALA A 420 -17.07 -12.60 21.80
C ALA A 420 -16.71 -11.77 23.03
N ILE A 421 -17.69 -11.45 23.88
CA ILE A 421 -17.49 -10.71 25.13
C ILE A 421 -16.62 -11.53 26.09
N LEU A 422 -16.90 -12.83 26.22
CA LEU A 422 -16.15 -13.76 27.07
C LEU A 422 -14.67 -13.82 26.61
N LEU A 423 -14.44 -14.03 25.32
CA LEU A 423 -13.10 -14.09 24.75
C LEU A 423 -12.34 -12.76 24.90
N HIS A 424 -13.05 -11.64 24.70
CA HIS A 424 -12.48 -10.31 24.88
C HIS A 424 -12.12 -10.05 26.35
N GLN A 425 -12.98 -10.42 27.30
CA GLN A 425 -12.69 -10.30 28.72
C GLN A 425 -11.49 -11.16 29.12
N ALA A 426 -11.43 -12.42 28.64
CA ALA A 426 -10.29 -13.31 28.86
C ALA A 426 -8.99 -12.70 28.31
N ALA A 427 -9.04 -12.06 27.13
CA ALA A 427 -7.87 -11.38 26.58
C ALA A 427 -7.42 -10.20 27.45
N VAL A 428 -8.36 -9.40 27.97
CA VAL A 428 -8.05 -8.29 28.90
C VAL A 428 -7.40 -8.81 30.17
N ASP A 429 -7.93 -9.89 30.73
CA ASP A 429 -7.41 -10.49 31.98
C ASP A 429 -6.01 -11.10 31.80
N GLN A 430 -5.65 -11.50 30.57
CA GLN A 430 -4.31 -12.03 30.22
C GLN A 430 -3.24 -10.96 30.07
N ARG A 431 -3.58 -9.67 30.08
CA ARG A 431 -2.63 -8.56 29.88
C ARG A 431 -1.38 -8.66 30.77
N ASP A 432 -1.57 -8.89 32.07
CA ASP A 432 -0.52 -8.89 33.09
C ASP A 432 -0.03 -10.30 33.42
N GLY A 433 -0.64 -11.35 32.83
CA GLY A 433 -0.34 -12.76 33.03
C GLY A 433 0.41 -13.35 31.83
N GLY A 434 1.60 -13.86 32.03
CA GLY A 434 2.25 -14.72 31.03
C GLY A 434 1.49 -16.07 30.89
N PRO A 435 1.84 -16.89 29.86
CA PRO A 435 1.21 -18.20 29.69
C PRO A 435 1.38 -19.03 30.95
N ALA A 436 0.25 -19.54 31.47
CA ALA A 436 0.23 -20.42 32.64
C ALA A 436 -0.06 -21.84 32.16
N GLY A 437 0.85 -22.78 32.43
CA GLY A 437 0.61 -24.20 32.11
C GLY A 437 0.66 -24.55 30.62
N ASP A 438 -0.16 -25.53 30.23
CA ASP A 438 -0.26 -26.05 28.86
C ASP A 438 -1.20 -25.16 28.01
N THR A 439 -0.72 -23.97 27.65
CA THR A 439 -1.46 -23.00 26.83
C THR A 439 -1.00 -23.01 25.38
N VAL A 440 -1.89 -22.70 24.47
CA VAL A 440 -1.61 -22.50 23.05
C VAL A 440 -1.84 -21.03 22.70
N SER A 441 -0.88 -20.41 22.03
CA SER A 441 -1.01 -19.03 21.53
C SER A 441 -1.76 -19.01 20.21
N THR A 442 -2.76 -18.13 20.13
CA THR A 442 -3.50 -17.86 18.90
C THR A 442 -3.70 -16.36 18.73
N THR A 443 -4.38 -15.95 17.66
CA THR A 443 -4.78 -14.56 17.46
C THR A 443 -6.29 -14.42 17.73
N LEU A 444 -6.68 -13.28 18.30
CA LEU A 444 -8.09 -12.91 18.47
C LEU A 444 -8.28 -11.49 18.00
N ARG A 445 -9.14 -11.31 17.02
CA ARG A 445 -9.64 -10.00 16.60
C ARG A 445 -11.14 -9.95 16.81
N VAL A 446 -11.59 -8.94 17.51
CA VAL A 446 -13.00 -8.71 17.78
C VAL A 446 -13.36 -7.32 17.33
N THR A 447 -14.40 -7.21 16.50
CA THR A 447 -14.95 -5.92 16.08
C THR A 447 -16.43 -5.89 16.43
N TYR A 448 -16.80 -5.02 17.35
CA TYR A 448 -18.20 -4.82 17.75
C TYR A 448 -18.80 -3.65 17.00
N HIS A 449 -19.91 -3.87 16.33
CA HIS A 449 -20.77 -2.82 15.82
C HIS A 449 -21.78 -2.48 16.91
N LEU A 450 -21.74 -1.24 17.38
CA LEU A 450 -22.56 -0.82 18.51
C LEU A 450 -23.88 -0.19 18.03
N LYS A 451 -24.96 -0.41 18.77
CA LYS A 451 -26.30 0.17 18.49
C LYS A 451 -26.35 1.69 18.38
N ASN A 452 -25.32 2.38 18.86
CA ASN A 452 -25.17 3.84 18.70
C ASN A 452 -24.49 4.24 17.37
N GLY A 453 -24.21 3.29 16.48
CA GLY A 453 -23.48 3.47 15.21
C GLY A 453 -21.96 3.57 15.39
N GLY A 454 -21.44 3.33 16.58
CA GLY A 454 -19.99 3.29 16.85
C GLY A 454 -19.42 1.90 16.58
N GLU A 455 -18.09 1.84 16.42
CA GLU A 455 -17.33 0.61 16.25
C GLU A 455 -16.28 0.51 17.36
N LEU A 456 -16.11 -0.69 17.93
CA LEU A 456 -15.08 -0.98 18.90
C LEU A 456 -14.33 -2.23 18.45
N ALA A 457 -13.11 -2.04 17.96
CA ALA A 457 -12.25 -3.13 17.47
C ALA A 457 -11.06 -3.38 18.40
N ARG A 458 -10.70 -4.64 18.58
CA ARG A 458 -9.53 -5.12 19.34
C ARG A 458 -8.83 -6.23 18.61
N TRP A 459 -7.48 -6.25 18.73
CA TRP A 459 -6.65 -7.28 18.11
C TRP A 459 -5.57 -7.76 19.06
N TYR A 460 -5.65 -9.01 19.47
CA TYR A 460 -4.73 -9.67 20.37
C TYR A 460 -3.90 -10.68 19.57
N VAL A 461 -2.62 -10.39 19.36
CA VAL A 461 -1.70 -11.24 18.57
C VAL A 461 -1.29 -12.48 19.34
N ASN A 462 -1.17 -12.38 20.65
CA ASN A 462 -0.83 -13.48 21.56
C ASN A 462 -2.00 -13.67 22.53
N PHE A 463 -3.07 -14.31 22.07
CA PHE A 463 -4.17 -14.74 22.90
C PHE A 463 -3.91 -16.18 23.33
N TRP A 464 -3.84 -16.42 24.63
CA TRP A 464 -3.53 -17.72 25.21
C TRP A 464 -4.80 -18.48 25.55
N VAL A 465 -4.91 -19.72 25.06
CA VAL A 465 -6.02 -20.63 25.31
C VAL A 465 -5.50 -21.86 26.00
N GLU A 466 -6.20 -22.34 27.03
CA GLU A 466 -5.93 -23.60 27.70
C GLU A 466 -6.79 -24.71 27.10
N PRO A 467 -6.27 -25.54 26.17
CA PRO A 467 -7.07 -26.51 25.44
C PRO A 467 -7.79 -27.52 26.33
N ASN A 468 -7.17 -27.89 27.43
CA ASN A 468 -7.70 -28.86 28.39
C ASN A 468 -8.97 -28.36 29.17
N GLU A 469 -9.32 -27.08 29.02
CA GLU A 469 -10.50 -26.47 29.62
C GLU A 469 -11.68 -26.33 28.64
N ALA A 470 -11.65 -27.00 27.48
CA ALA A 470 -12.72 -26.94 26.49
C ALA A 470 -14.11 -27.42 27.02
N ASP A 471 -14.11 -28.33 27.95
CA ASP A 471 -15.34 -28.84 28.59
C ASP A 471 -15.85 -27.96 29.74
N ARG A 472 -15.07 -26.96 30.17
CA ARG A 472 -15.41 -26.11 31.31
C ARG A 472 -16.14 -24.86 30.84
N GLU A 473 -17.42 -24.77 31.10
CA GLU A 473 -18.26 -23.60 30.78
C GLU A 473 -17.65 -22.29 31.32
N GLY A 474 -17.66 -21.24 30.47
CA GLY A 474 -17.17 -19.92 30.82
C GLY A 474 -15.65 -19.72 30.59
N THR A 475 -14.96 -20.71 30.04
CA THR A 475 -13.55 -20.55 29.61
C THR A 475 -13.46 -20.13 28.15
N SER A 476 -12.30 -19.58 27.75
CA SER A 476 -12.04 -19.23 26.35
C SER A 476 -12.02 -20.47 25.45
N ALA A 477 -11.45 -21.58 25.92
CA ALA A 477 -11.45 -22.86 25.20
C ALA A 477 -12.85 -23.38 24.95
N TRP A 478 -13.73 -23.33 25.99
CA TRP A 478 -15.11 -23.72 25.86
C TRP A 478 -15.87 -22.86 24.83
N ALA A 479 -15.74 -21.55 24.90
CA ALA A 479 -16.42 -20.65 23.95
C ALA A 479 -16.00 -20.94 22.49
N ILE A 480 -14.68 -21.17 22.25
CA ILE A 480 -14.17 -21.53 20.92
C ILE A 480 -14.73 -22.90 20.50
N GLN A 481 -14.79 -23.87 21.42
CA GLN A 481 -15.35 -25.20 21.12
C GLN A 481 -16.83 -25.11 20.75
N GLN A 482 -17.64 -24.30 21.48
CA GLN A 482 -19.04 -24.09 21.12
C GLN A 482 -19.20 -23.51 19.71
N MET A 483 -18.34 -22.55 19.30
CA MET A 483 -18.36 -22.03 17.95
C MET A 483 -17.98 -23.07 16.90
N TYR A 484 -17.07 -24.01 17.20
CA TYR A 484 -16.73 -25.12 16.30
C TYR A 484 -17.82 -26.20 16.22
N ASP A 485 -18.57 -26.41 17.31
CA ASP A 485 -19.67 -27.39 17.36
C ASP A 485 -20.93 -26.86 16.66
N ASP A 486 -21.09 -25.54 16.58
CA ASP A 486 -22.15 -24.93 15.76
C ASP A 486 -21.76 -25.02 14.28
N ARG A 487 -22.34 -25.99 13.56
CA ARG A 487 -22.03 -26.29 12.18
C ARG A 487 -22.39 -25.17 11.22
N GLU A 488 -23.45 -24.41 11.50
CA GLU A 488 -23.83 -23.27 10.65
C GLU A 488 -22.85 -22.11 10.80
N LEU A 489 -22.53 -21.76 12.03
CA LEU A 489 -21.55 -20.73 12.35
C LEU A 489 -20.16 -21.09 11.76
N TYR A 490 -19.77 -22.35 11.90
CA TYR A 490 -18.50 -22.85 11.39
C TYR A 490 -18.43 -22.83 9.86
N TRP A 491 -19.51 -23.16 9.16
CA TRP A 491 -19.64 -23.05 7.71
C TRP A 491 -19.49 -21.60 7.22
N LYS A 492 -20.12 -20.67 7.91
CA LYS A 492 -19.98 -19.23 7.66
C LYS A 492 -18.55 -18.76 7.91
N GLY A 493 -17.96 -19.15 9.03
CA GLY A 493 -16.61 -18.77 9.44
C GLY A 493 -15.50 -19.21 8.47
N TYR A 494 -15.71 -20.29 7.71
CA TYR A 494 -14.82 -20.70 6.63
C TYR A 494 -15.04 -19.96 5.30
N GLY A 495 -16.08 -19.13 5.22
CA GLY A 495 -16.40 -18.40 3.98
C GLY A 495 -17.26 -19.20 3.00
N PHE A 496 -17.71 -20.43 3.31
CA PHE A 496 -18.56 -21.21 2.40
C PHE A 496 -19.92 -20.56 2.16
N ALA A 497 -20.51 -19.93 3.17
CA ALA A 497 -21.77 -19.21 3.01
C ALA A 497 -21.63 -18.03 2.04
N GLU A 498 -20.52 -17.29 2.12
CA GLU A 498 -20.22 -16.21 1.20
C GLU A 498 -19.95 -16.73 -0.21
N ALA A 499 -19.25 -17.86 -0.36
CA ALA A 499 -19.05 -18.48 -1.66
C ALA A 499 -20.37 -18.92 -2.29
N GLU A 500 -21.29 -19.50 -1.53
CA GLU A 500 -22.62 -19.87 -2.01
C GLU A 500 -23.44 -18.65 -2.44
N ARG A 501 -23.34 -17.54 -1.68
CA ARG A 501 -23.96 -16.28 -2.04
C ARG A 501 -23.39 -15.75 -3.37
N LEU A 502 -22.06 -15.70 -3.50
CA LEU A 502 -21.39 -15.25 -4.71
C LEU A 502 -21.73 -16.14 -5.92
N LEU A 503 -21.75 -17.47 -5.78
CA LEU A 503 -22.14 -18.38 -6.84
C LEU A 503 -23.60 -18.21 -7.30
N SER A 504 -24.45 -17.59 -6.47
CA SER A 504 -25.83 -17.21 -6.84
C SER A 504 -25.91 -15.91 -7.64
N GLU A 505 -24.84 -15.10 -7.64
CA GLU A 505 -24.76 -13.83 -8.36
C GLU A 505 -24.27 -14.06 -9.80
N GLU A 506 -24.81 -13.27 -10.73
CA GLU A 506 -24.43 -13.34 -12.14
C GLU A 506 -22.95 -12.96 -12.34
N GLY A 507 -22.19 -13.83 -13.02
CA GLY A 507 -20.77 -13.62 -13.32
C GLY A 507 -19.77 -14.30 -12.40
N TRP A 508 -20.19 -14.79 -11.22
CA TRP A 508 -19.33 -15.57 -10.32
C TRP A 508 -19.33 -17.05 -10.67
N ARG A 509 -18.17 -17.68 -10.60
CA ARG A 509 -18.00 -19.13 -10.83
C ARG A 509 -16.89 -19.71 -9.97
N LEU A 510 -17.00 -20.97 -9.62
CA LEU A 510 -15.90 -21.77 -9.11
C LEU A 510 -14.92 -22.00 -10.28
N GLN A 511 -13.72 -21.44 -10.18
CA GLN A 511 -12.71 -21.46 -11.22
C GLN A 511 -11.91 -22.76 -11.18
N GLU A 512 -11.39 -23.10 -10.00
CA GLU A 512 -10.56 -24.27 -9.77
C GLU A 512 -10.66 -24.79 -8.35
N ALA A 513 -10.32 -26.06 -8.16
CA ALA A 513 -9.94 -26.63 -6.88
C ALA A 513 -8.50 -27.12 -6.96
N ALA A 514 -7.69 -26.80 -5.96
CA ALA A 514 -6.32 -27.28 -5.84
C ALA A 514 -6.22 -28.18 -4.61
N TYR A 515 -5.72 -29.40 -4.80
CA TYR A 515 -5.41 -30.32 -3.72
C TYR A 515 -3.92 -30.30 -3.46
N GLU A 516 -3.55 -29.87 -2.28
CA GLU A 516 -2.18 -29.75 -1.82
C GLU A 516 -1.88 -30.90 -0.86
N ASN A 517 -0.98 -31.79 -1.28
CA ASN A 517 -0.50 -32.90 -0.46
C ASN A 517 0.98 -32.67 -0.15
N ASP A 518 1.28 -32.27 1.07
CA ASP A 518 2.64 -32.15 1.57
C ASP A 518 3.17 -33.54 1.95
N GLY A 519 3.64 -34.31 0.98
CA GLY A 519 4.23 -35.62 1.18
C GLY A 519 5.48 -35.59 2.05
N HIS A 520 5.30 -35.71 3.36
CA HIS A 520 6.41 -35.66 4.34
C HIS A 520 7.41 -36.82 4.20
N ASP A 521 7.04 -37.90 3.53
CA ASP A 521 7.90 -39.09 3.38
C ASP A 521 8.72 -39.14 2.07
N GLU A 522 8.37 -38.37 1.03
CA GLU A 522 9.06 -38.41 -0.27
C GLU A 522 9.63 -37.06 -0.76
N GLY A 523 9.47 -35.98 -0.03
CA GLY A 523 10.11 -34.69 -0.31
C GLY A 523 9.64 -33.97 -1.57
N VAL A 524 8.46 -34.32 -2.09
CA VAL A 524 7.86 -33.66 -3.26
C VAL A 524 6.47 -33.14 -2.89
N ASP A 525 6.37 -31.81 -2.73
CA ASP A 525 5.09 -31.13 -2.60
C ASP A 525 4.35 -31.29 -3.94
N GLN A 526 3.21 -31.98 -3.93
CA GLN A 526 2.36 -32.14 -5.10
C GLN A 526 1.09 -31.32 -4.94
N THR A 527 0.89 -30.37 -5.85
CA THR A 527 -0.39 -29.66 -5.99
C THR A 527 -1.11 -30.15 -7.24
N LEU A 528 -2.27 -30.75 -7.07
CA LEU A 528 -3.13 -31.19 -8.16
C LEU A 528 -4.22 -30.15 -8.39
N TYR A 529 -4.40 -29.72 -9.63
CA TYR A 529 -5.39 -28.73 -10.01
C TYR A 529 -6.55 -29.38 -10.75
N TYR A 530 -7.77 -29.06 -10.36
CA TYR A 530 -9.01 -29.53 -10.93
C TYR A 530 -9.87 -28.35 -11.39
N GLY A 531 -10.38 -28.39 -12.60
CA GLY A 531 -11.22 -27.32 -13.15
C GLY A 531 -12.63 -27.79 -13.48
N GLY A 532 -13.51 -26.85 -13.78
CA GLY A 532 -14.84 -27.14 -14.34
C GLY A 532 -15.71 -28.08 -13.52
N ALA A 533 -16.07 -29.23 -14.09
CA ALA A 533 -16.96 -30.21 -13.46
C ALA A 533 -16.29 -30.93 -12.27
N ASP A 534 -14.98 -31.15 -12.34
CA ASP A 534 -14.23 -31.87 -11.31
C ASP A 534 -14.07 -31.01 -10.04
N ALA A 535 -13.78 -29.72 -10.21
CA ALA A 535 -13.76 -28.77 -9.10
C ALA A 535 -15.13 -28.68 -8.40
N ARG A 536 -16.21 -28.70 -9.20
CA ARG A 536 -17.57 -28.70 -8.65
C ARG A 536 -17.90 -29.98 -7.92
N ALA A 537 -17.47 -31.14 -8.46
CA ALA A 537 -17.67 -32.43 -7.80
C ALA A 537 -16.95 -32.49 -6.44
N LEU A 538 -15.73 -31.96 -6.37
CA LEU A 538 -14.99 -31.83 -5.12
C LEU A 538 -15.69 -30.89 -4.13
N TYR A 539 -16.18 -29.74 -4.59
CA TYR A 539 -16.89 -28.80 -3.75
C TYR A 539 -18.16 -29.40 -3.13
N GLU A 540 -18.96 -30.11 -3.93
CA GLU A 540 -20.17 -30.80 -3.42
C GLU A 540 -19.83 -31.95 -2.47
N ALA A 541 -18.74 -32.69 -2.71
CA ALA A 541 -18.29 -33.75 -1.82
C ALA A 541 -17.80 -33.19 -0.47
N VAL A 542 -17.07 -32.07 -0.49
CA VAL A 542 -16.68 -31.35 0.73
C VAL A 542 -17.90 -30.88 1.49
N LYS A 543 -18.90 -30.33 0.80
CA LYS A 543 -20.15 -29.89 1.42
C LYS A 543 -20.90 -31.04 2.08
N GLU A 544 -20.99 -32.21 1.41
CA GLU A 544 -21.62 -33.42 1.96
C GLU A 544 -20.88 -33.91 3.22
N ASP A 545 -19.54 -33.99 3.15
CA ASP A 545 -18.72 -34.42 4.28
C ASP A 545 -18.81 -33.43 5.46
N PHE A 546 -18.88 -32.13 5.16
CA PHE A 546 -19.06 -31.10 6.17
C PHE A 546 -20.40 -31.22 6.88
N GLN A 547 -21.50 -31.37 6.13
CA GLN A 547 -22.85 -31.55 6.71
C GLN A 547 -22.96 -32.84 7.55
N ALA A 548 -22.24 -33.88 7.12
CA ALA A 548 -22.18 -35.14 7.85
C ALA A 548 -21.21 -35.15 9.05
N GLY A 549 -20.50 -34.05 9.30
CA GLY A 549 -19.50 -33.96 10.37
C GLY A 549 -18.25 -34.80 10.15
N ARG A 550 -17.92 -35.14 8.88
CA ARG A 550 -16.75 -35.92 8.51
C ARG A 550 -15.54 -35.05 8.15
N ILE A 551 -15.74 -33.78 7.84
CA ILE A 551 -14.71 -32.78 7.56
C ILE A 551 -14.98 -31.52 8.35
N GLY A 552 -13.95 -30.76 8.66
CA GLY A 552 -14.07 -29.53 9.43
C GLY A 552 -14.41 -29.78 10.90
N VAL A 553 -14.25 -30.98 11.43
CA VAL A 553 -14.38 -31.23 12.87
C VAL A 553 -13.09 -30.77 13.54
N ARG A 554 -13.19 -29.76 14.39
CA ARG A 554 -12.06 -29.27 15.19
C ARG A 554 -12.37 -29.38 16.65
N ARG A 555 -11.36 -29.82 17.42
CA ARG A 555 -11.38 -29.78 18.87
C ARG A 555 -10.25 -28.88 19.35
N VAL A 556 -10.58 -28.00 20.28
CA VAL A 556 -9.57 -27.13 20.89
C VAL A 556 -8.48 -27.96 21.60
N GLU A 557 -8.84 -29.12 22.14
CA GLU A 557 -7.88 -30.08 22.74
C GLU A 557 -6.80 -30.57 21.80
N ASP A 558 -7.11 -30.68 20.50
CA ASP A 558 -6.17 -31.16 19.47
C ASP A 558 -5.12 -30.10 19.09
N TRP A 559 -5.27 -28.84 19.54
CA TRP A 559 -4.33 -27.77 19.22
C TRP A 559 -2.89 -28.04 19.69
N GLN A 560 -2.72 -28.77 20.78
CA GLN A 560 -1.38 -29.19 21.27
C GLN A 560 -0.81 -30.36 20.48
N ASN A 561 -1.69 -31.24 19.94
CA ASN A 561 -1.31 -32.48 19.31
C ASN A 561 -1.45 -32.46 17.79
N SER A 562 -1.71 -31.31 17.19
CA SER A 562 -1.89 -31.22 15.74
C SER A 562 -0.60 -31.61 15.04
N ARG A 563 -0.40 -32.93 14.85
CA ARG A 563 0.47 -33.45 13.82
C ARG A 563 -0.07 -32.89 12.53
N TYR A 564 0.75 -32.14 11.83
CA TYR A 564 0.48 -31.57 10.53
C TYR A 564 0.05 -32.68 9.58
N THR A 565 -1.25 -32.94 9.45
CA THR A 565 -1.77 -33.67 8.30
C THR A 565 -2.00 -32.62 7.24
N GLN A 566 -1.31 -32.79 6.14
CA GLN A 566 -0.87 -31.81 5.19
C GLN A 566 -1.74 -31.79 3.93
N ASN A 567 -2.96 -32.35 4.03
CA ASN A 567 -3.86 -32.44 2.89
C ASN A 567 -4.87 -31.31 2.94
N HIS A 568 -4.74 -30.35 2.03
CA HIS A 568 -5.63 -29.21 1.93
C HIS A 568 -6.31 -29.15 0.59
N LEU A 569 -7.58 -28.76 0.57
CA LEU A 569 -8.30 -28.36 -0.63
C LEU A 569 -8.46 -26.85 -0.61
N ARG A 570 -8.05 -26.20 -1.67
CA ARG A 570 -8.27 -24.79 -1.94
C ARG A 570 -9.27 -24.66 -3.08
N PHE A 571 -10.36 -23.93 -2.84
CA PHE A 571 -11.33 -23.57 -3.85
C PHE A 571 -11.14 -22.10 -4.22
N SER A 572 -11.00 -21.81 -5.51
CA SER A 572 -10.83 -20.45 -6.03
C SER A 572 -12.10 -20.03 -6.77
N PHE A 573 -12.70 -18.94 -6.33
CA PHE A 573 -13.90 -18.35 -6.94
C PHE A 573 -13.50 -17.06 -7.64
N ALA A 574 -14.00 -16.84 -8.85
CA ALA A 574 -13.69 -15.64 -9.61
C ALA A 574 -14.90 -15.12 -10.38
N ALA A 575 -14.94 -13.80 -10.52
CA ALA A 575 -15.77 -13.09 -11.48
C ALA A 575 -14.90 -12.23 -12.40
N VAL A 576 -15.42 -11.87 -13.57
CA VAL A 576 -14.64 -11.19 -14.62
C VAL A 576 -14.04 -9.86 -14.16
N ASP A 577 -14.72 -9.15 -13.25
CA ASP A 577 -14.37 -7.77 -12.85
C ASP A 577 -14.14 -7.59 -11.35
N GLN A 578 -13.99 -8.67 -10.58
CA GLN A 578 -13.87 -8.59 -9.12
C GLN A 578 -12.66 -9.41 -8.63
N PRO A 579 -12.04 -9.03 -7.52
CA PRO A 579 -10.99 -9.82 -6.91
C PRO A 579 -11.53 -11.21 -6.54
N GLY A 580 -10.78 -12.25 -6.86
CA GLY A 580 -11.15 -13.62 -6.57
C GLY A 580 -11.19 -13.90 -5.06
N MET A 581 -12.01 -14.87 -4.67
CA MET A 581 -12.10 -15.39 -3.30
C MET A 581 -11.52 -16.80 -3.26
N GLY A 582 -10.80 -17.14 -2.19
CA GLY A 582 -10.27 -18.48 -1.95
C GLY A 582 -10.78 -19.04 -0.63
N ILE A 583 -11.19 -20.31 -0.63
CA ILE A 583 -11.52 -21.06 0.58
C ILE A 583 -10.53 -22.21 0.71
N TYR A 584 -10.00 -22.36 1.90
CA TYR A 584 -9.10 -23.46 2.24
C TYR A 584 -9.75 -24.35 3.27
N ILE A 585 -9.76 -25.66 3.04
CA ILE A 585 -10.25 -26.64 3.99
C ILE A 585 -9.30 -27.82 4.09
N ARG A 586 -9.05 -28.25 5.30
CA ARG A 586 -8.22 -29.42 5.57
C ARG A 586 -9.02 -30.69 5.31
N VAL A 587 -8.47 -31.61 4.52
CA VAL A 587 -9.07 -32.92 4.28
C VAL A 587 -8.63 -33.88 5.37
N GLN A 588 -9.61 -34.40 6.12
CA GLN A 588 -9.39 -35.38 7.18
C GLN A 588 -9.62 -36.80 6.63
N ASP A 589 -9.01 -37.79 7.25
CA ASP A 589 -9.18 -39.22 6.86
C ASP A 589 -10.65 -39.69 6.99
N THR A 590 -11.47 -38.96 7.74
CA THR A 590 -12.91 -39.20 7.89
C THR A 590 -13.75 -38.68 6.73
N ALA A 591 -13.17 -37.85 5.84
CA ALA A 591 -13.83 -37.20 4.70
C ALA A 591 -14.11 -38.17 3.55
N SER A 592 -14.96 -39.17 3.78
CA SER A 592 -15.16 -40.29 2.87
C SER A 592 -15.68 -39.90 1.49
N SER A 593 -16.57 -38.90 1.37
CA SER A 593 -17.09 -38.44 0.08
C SER A 593 -16.02 -37.67 -0.69
N THR A 594 -15.28 -36.80 -0.03
CA THR A 594 -14.18 -36.02 -0.62
C THR A 594 -13.05 -36.93 -1.10
N LEU A 595 -12.61 -37.87 -0.25
CA LEU A 595 -11.56 -38.83 -0.58
C LEU A 595 -11.94 -39.73 -1.75
N ALA A 596 -13.19 -40.20 -1.81
CA ALA A 596 -13.66 -41.02 -2.93
C ALA A 596 -13.64 -40.25 -4.27
N VAL A 597 -13.94 -38.95 -4.26
CA VAL A 597 -13.85 -38.12 -5.46
C VAL A 597 -12.38 -37.89 -5.85
N LEU A 598 -11.50 -37.59 -4.88
CA LEU A 598 -10.05 -37.45 -5.13
C LEU A 598 -9.45 -38.72 -5.73
N GLU A 599 -9.66 -39.88 -5.13
CA GLU A 599 -9.17 -41.16 -5.64
C GLU A 599 -9.64 -41.44 -7.07
N ARG A 600 -10.91 -41.12 -7.37
CA ARG A 600 -11.42 -41.28 -8.76
C ARG A 600 -10.67 -40.37 -9.72
N LEU A 601 -10.51 -39.08 -9.38
CA LEU A 601 -9.84 -38.10 -10.23
C LEU A 601 -8.36 -38.42 -10.42
N GLU A 602 -7.67 -38.91 -9.40
CA GLU A 602 -6.29 -39.38 -9.50
C GLU A 602 -6.16 -40.59 -10.42
N GLN A 603 -7.08 -41.58 -10.34
CA GLN A 603 -7.11 -42.72 -11.22
C GLN A 603 -7.37 -42.33 -12.68
N GLU A 604 -8.27 -41.37 -12.93
CA GLU A 604 -8.54 -40.82 -14.26
C GLU A 604 -7.32 -40.09 -14.83
N GLN A 605 -6.59 -39.32 -14.03
CA GLN A 605 -5.35 -38.64 -14.41
C GLN A 605 -4.21 -39.66 -14.70
N ALA A 606 -4.05 -40.65 -13.83
CA ALA A 606 -3.05 -41.73 -14.04
C ALA A 606 -3.34 -42.52 -15.29
N TRP A 607 -4.62 -42.79 -15.61
CA TRP A 607 -5.01 -43.50 -16.84
C TRP A 607 -4.73 -42.66 -18.08
N THR A 608 -5.00 -41.35 -18.08
CA THR A 608 -4.68 -40.46 -19.19
C THR A 608 -3.18 -40.31 -19.42
N ALA A 609 -2.38 -40.36 -18.36
CA ALA A 609 -0.91 -40.32 -18.45
C ALA A 609 -0.31 -41.64 -18.95
N SER A 610 -0.97 -42.77 -18.74
CA SER A 610 -0.51 -44.11 -19.16
C SER A 610 -0.98 -44.53 -20.57
N SER A 611 -1.97 -43.85 -21.14
CA SER A 611 -2.46 -44.12 -22.48
C SER A 611 -1.63 -43.32 -23.49
N ASP A 612 -1.12 -44.00 -24.57
CA ASP A 612 -0.44 -43.34 -25.71
C ASP A 612 -1.37 -42.39 -26.52
N THR A 613 -2.55 -42.12 -26.03
CA THR A 613 -3.46 -41.12 -26.55
C THR A 613 -3.02 -39.75 -25.99
N PRO A 614 -2.73 -38.75 -26.84
CA PRO A 614 -2.38 -37.42 -26.34
C PRO A 614 -3.48 -36.94 -25.41
N PRO A 615 -3.13 -36.33 -24.25
CA PRO A 615 -4.11 -35.87 -23.27
C PRO A 615 -5.13 -35.01 -23.98
N LEU A 616 -6.42 -35.27 -23.74
CA LEU A 616 -7.48 -34.35 -24.10
C LEU A 616 -7.05 -32.98 -23.55
N GLN A 617 -6.83 -32.04 -24.47
CA GLN A 617 -6.44 -30.66 -24.09
C GLN A 617 -7.50 -30.16 -23.13
N THR A 618 -7.20 -30.21 -21.84
CA THR A 618 -7.93 -29.43 -20.85
C THR A 618 -7.72 -27.98 -21.25
N GLU A 619 -8.76 -27.35 -21.74
CA GLU A 619 -8.75 -25.93 -22.04
C GLU A 619 -8.37 -25.19 -20.74
N TYR A 620 -7.12 -24.74 -20.68
CA TYR A 620 -6.70 -23.80 -19.64
C TYR A 620 -7.40 -22.49 -19.94
N VAL A 621 -8.47 -22.24 -19.26
CA VAL A 621 -9.13 -20.93 -19.25
C VAL A 621 -8.33 -20.08 -18.27
N GLY A 622 -7.38 -19.29 -18.80
CA GLY A 622 -6.66 -18.31 -18.02
C GLY A 622 -7.63 -17.31 -17.38
N PRO A 623 -7.17 -16.47 -16.48
CA PRO A 623 -8.02 -15.51 -15.74
C PRO A 623 -8.81 -14.53 -16.61
N GLN A 624 -8.72 -14.65 -17.92
CA GLN A 624 -9.41 -13.81 -18.92
C GLN A 624 -10.38 -14.56 -19.84
N GLY A 625 -10.78 -15.79 -19.49
CA GLY A 625 -11.87 -16.46 -20.21
C GLY A 625 -11.57 -16.93 -21.64
N GLU A 626 -10.36 -16.79 -22.17
CA GLU A 626 -9.99 -17.26 -23.50
C GLU A 626 -9.31 -18.62 -23.47
N ALA A 627 -9.88 -19.59 -24.19
CA ALA A 627 -9.27 -20.89 -24.45
C ALA A 627 -7.99 -20.70 -25.29
N ARG A 628 -6.80 -20.79 -24.67
CA ARG A 628 -5.54 -20.92 -25.40
C ARG A 628 -5.22 -22.41 -25.62
N PRO A 629 -4.94 -22.84 -26.84
CA PRO A 629 -4.38 -24.18 -27.04
C PRO A 629 -3.04 -24.26 -26.31
N ALA A 630 -2.84 -25.35 -25.57
CA ALA A 630 -1.57 -25.65 -24.92
C ALA A 630 -0.41 -25.57 -25.92
N PRO A 631 0.74 -24.96 -25.56
CA PRO A 631 1.90 -24.91 -26.42
C PRO A 631 2.40 -26.33 -26.68
N THR A 632 2.24 -26.79 -27.90
CA THR A 632 2.88 -28.00 -28.43
C THR A 632 4.37 -27.72 -28.58
N ASP A 633 5.20 -28.61 -28.01
CA ASP A 633 6.62 -28.73 -28.21
C ASP A 633 7.57 -27.70 -27.59
N VAL A 634 7.88 -27.90 -26.30
CA VAL A 634 9.22 -27.61 -25.80
C VAL A 634 9.94 -28.94 -25.64
N PRO A 635 11.01 -29.23 -26.42
CA PRO A 635 11.81 -30.43 -26.18
C PRO A 635 12.43 -30.31 -24.78
N ALA A 636 12.34 -31.39 -24.02
CA ALA A 636 12.99 -31.51 -22.72
C ALA A 636 14.51 -31.32 -22.90
N THR A 637 14.97 -30.10 -22.67
CA THR A 637 16.39 -29.85 -22.43
C THR A 637 16.66 -30.35 -21.01
N VAL A 638 17.40 -31.48 -20.97
CA VAL A 638 18.06 -31.95 -19.76
C VAL A 638 18.88 -30.79 -19.21
N VAL A 639 18.42 -30.20 -18.11
CA VAL A 639 19.22 -29.24 -17.35
C VAL A 639 20.21 -30.08 -16.56
N ASP A 640 21.46 -30.09 -17.01
CA ASP A 640 22.59 -30.66 -16.29
C ASP A 640 22.61 -30.08 -14.86
N ALA A 641 22.70 -31.02 -13.92
CA ALA A 641 22.81 -30.72 -12.49
C ALA A 641 23.99 -29.78 -12.24
N VAL A 642 23.70 -28.63 -11.64
CA VAL A 642 24.72 -27.72 -11.08
C VAL A 642 25.43 -28.48 -9.96
N PRO A 643 26.76 -28.61 -9.97
CA PRO A 643 27.46 -29.31 -8.91
C PRO A 643 27.35 -28.53 -7.61
N THR A 644 26.87 -29.21 -6.59
CA THR A 644 26.83 -28.75 -5.19
C THR A 644 28.25 -28.39 -4.76
N GLN A 645 28.50 -27.15 -4.41
CA GLN A 645 29.73 -26.73 -3.76
C GLN A 645 29.77 -27.33 -2.35
N GLU A 646 30.80 -28.12 -2.07
CA GLU A 646 31.15 -28.57 -0.74
C GLU A 646 31.39 -27.39 0.20
N PRO A 647 30.95 -27.44 1.46
CA PRO A 647 31.27 -26.42 2.44
C PRO A 647 32.75 -26.44 2.79
N ALA A 648 33.37 -25.26 2.78
CA ALA A 648 34.77 -25.06 3.17
C ALA A 648 35.02 -25.51 4.61
N PRO A 649 36.19 -26.09 4.92
CA PRO A 649 36.52 -26.59 6.25
C PRO A 649 36.65 -25.45 7.26
N THR A 650 36.00 -25.61 8.39
CA THR A 650 36.11 -24.78 9.59
C THR A 650 37.57 -24.72 10.07
N ALA A 651 38.11 -23.50 10.15
CA ALA A 651 39.42 -23.25 10.78
C ALA A 651 39.32 -23.44 12.29
N GLU A 652 40.23 -24.25 12.83
CA GLU A 652 40.45 -24.41 14.25
C GLU A 652 40.93 -23.10 14.91
N PRO A 653 40.59 -22.85 16.18
CA PRO A 653 41.06 -21.66 16.89
C PRO A 653 42.54 -21.85 17.33
N VAL A 654 43.36 -20.95 16.87
CA VAL A 654 44.76 -20.81 17.36
C VAL A 654 44.74 -20.18 18.75
N THR A 655 45.11 -20.95 19.74
CA THR A 655 45.49 -20.46 21.07
C THR A 655 46.84 -19.76 20.99
N GLY A 656 46.89 -18.50 21.47
CA GLY A 656 48.09 -17.72 21.68
C GLY A 656 47.73 -16.38 22.29
#